data_a90ba68c5d1097ea77f878adbd4c69b9
#
_entry.id   a90ba68c5d1097ea77f878adbd4c69b9
#
_cell.length_a   1.000
_cell.length_b   1.000
_cell.length_c   1.000
_cell.angle_alpha   90.00
_cell.angle_beta   90.00
_cell.angle_gamma   90.00
#
_symmetry.space_group_name_H-M   'P 1'
#
loop_
_entity.id
_entity.type
_entity.pdbx_description
1 polymer ?
#
loop_
_entity_poly.entity_id
_entity_poly.type
_entity_poly.pdbx_seq_one_letter_code
_entity_poly.pdbx_strand_id
1 'polypeptide(L)'
;MTSATHSTLFPRVPDTADAVLDGLDPEQREVATALRGPVCVLAGAGTGKTRAITHRIAYGVRAGILQPSSVLAVTFTNRAAGEMRGRLRQLGAGGVQARTFHSAALRQLQYFWPKAVGGELPRLLERKVQLVAEAAARSGLRLDRNELRDVTSEIEWAKVTQTVPADYPAVVAKAQRDAPRDPAEIAKVYETYEELKRERTVIDFEDVLLLTVGILQDRHDIAAHVRRQYQHFVVDEYQDVSPLQQRLLDLWLGDRDSLCVVGDAGQTIYSFTGATPDHLLNFRTRHPGATVVKLVRDYRSTPQVVHLANGLLSQATGRAAEHRLDLVSQRERGPEPAFVEYADEPAEAEGTARRIRDLIAAGVPAGEIAVLYRINAQSEVYEQALADAGVPYQLRGAERFFERAEVREAGVALRGAARAGGNDSLLDHADDLPAEVRAVLSTTGWRSEPPTGSGAVRDRWESLAALVRLAEDFERAHPGATLSDLVAELDERAAAQHAPTVQGVTLASLHSAKGLEWDAVFLVGLTEGMMPITYAKTPEQIEEERRLLYVGVTRARFHLALSWSLSRSPGGRPGRRPTRFLNGLRPGSTGPGGRSAAAAGPGGVWAGDGFRSGEDGAAGGGGEGRPAAARRKPRTPARCRVCGRTLTDAGEMKLMRCDDCPSDMDEALYERLHDWRAGRAKEIGQPAYCVFTDRTLMAIAEAVPGSAGELAGIPGVGARKLGRFGAAVLDICAGGDGCEGEAEAAGEM
;
A
#
# COMPACT_ATOMS: atom_id res chain seq x y z
N MET A 1 -34.38 30.63 33.42
CA MET A 1 -32.97 31.05 33.45
C MET A 1 -32.21 29.94 34.12
N THR A 2 -31.70 29.01 33.38
CA THR A 2 -30.70 28.05 33.84
C THR A 2 -29.71 27.85 32.68
N SER A 3 -28.52 28.41 32.88
CA SER A 3 -27.37 28.38 32.00
C SER A 3 -26.83 26.95 31.96
N ALA A 4 -26.92 26.32 30.77
CA ALA A 4 -26.23 25.06 30.50
C ALA A 4 -24.83 25.38 30.00
N THR A 5 -23.84 25.25 30.88
CA THR A 5 -22.41 25.30 30.57
C THR A 5 -22.06 24.06 29.75
N HIS A 6 -21.72 24.26 28.47
CA HIS A 6 -21.04 23.26 27.66
C HIS A 6 -19.63 23.05 28.22
N SER A 7 -19.45 21.98 28.95
CA SER A 7 -18.14 21.50 29.37
C SER A 7 -17.47 20.79 28.20
N THR A 8 -16.37 21.35 27.74
CA THR A 8 -15.49 20.84 26.70
C THR A 8 -14.94 19.47 27.05
N LEU A 9 -15.19 18.51 26.15
CA LEU A 9 -14.80 17.10 26.22
C LEU A 9 -13.29 16.92 25.97
N PHE A 10 -12.47 17.20 26.95
CA PHE A 10 -11.21 16.45 27.08
C PHE A 10 -11.53 15.13 27.79
N PRO A 11 -11.12 13.95 27.27
CA PRO A 11 -11.26 12.73 28.03
C PRO A 11 -10.47 12.88 29.32
N ARG A 12 -11.17 12.90 30.47
CA ARG A 12 -10.52 12.90 31.78
C ARG A 12 -9.59 11.70 31.87
N VAL A 13 -8.35 11.94 32.27
CA VAL A 13 -7.43 10.87 32.65
C VAL A 13 -8.11 10.07 33.77
N PRO A 14 -8.24 8.75 33.66
CA PRO A 14 -8.91 7.93 34.67
C PRO A 14 -8.29 8.18 36.07
N ASP A 15 -9.11 8.39 37.08
CA ASP A 15 -8.61 8.76 38.44
C ASP A 15 -7.98 7.57 39.19
N THR A 16 -8.32 6.33 38.83
CA THR A 16 -7.81 5.10 39.46
C THR A 16 -7.18 4.17 38.42
N ALA A 17 -6.34 3.23 38.84
CA ALA A 17 -5.79 2.20 37.95
C ALA A 17 -6.91 1.35 37.32
N ASP A 18 -7.92 0.99 38.09
CA ASP A 18 -9.04 0.15 37.62
C ASP A 18 -9.92 0.86 36.58
N ALA A 19 -10.03 2.18 36.64
CA ALA A 19 -10.76 2.95 35.62
C ALA A 19 -10.14 2.84 34.22
N VAL A 20 -8.87 2.44 34.10
CA VAL A 20 -8.26 2.10 32.80
C VAL A 20 -8.87 0.85 32.19
N LEU A 21 -9.44 -0.04 33.01
CA LEU A 21 -10.05 -1.29 32.56
C LEU A 21 -11.49 -1.12 32.10
N ASP A 22 -12.09 0.05 32.34
CA ASP A 22 -13.48 0.32 31.98
C ASP A 22 -13.66 0.29 30.45
N GLY A 23 -14.76 -0.34 30.01
CA GLY A 23 -15.09 -0.49 28.60
C GLY A 23 -14.21 -1.51 27.84
N LEU A 24 -13.32 -2.25 28.51
CA LEU A 24 -12.68 -3.43 27.93
C LEU A 24 -13.62 -4.62 28.01
N ASP A 25 -13.63 -5.43 26.96
CA ASP A 25 -14.26 -6.74 27.00
C ASP A 25 -13.48 -7.72 27.93
N PRO A 26 -14.06 -8.88 28.28
CA PRO A 26 -13.42 -9.82 29.20
C PRO A 26 -12.02 -10.25 28.75
N GLU A 27 -11.84 -10.54 27.48
CA GLU A 27 -10.56 -11.00 26.92
C GLU A 27 -9.53 -9.86 26.87
N GLN A 28 -9.94 -8.65 26.50
CA GLN A 28 -9.07 -7.46 26.54
C GLN A 28 -8.69 -7.11 28.00
N ARG A 29 -9.61 -7.28 28.94
CA ARG A 29 -9.34 -7.08 30.37
C ARG A 29 -8.35 -8.14 30.88
N GLU A 30 -8.48 -9.39 30.47
CA GLU A 30 -7.50 -10.46 30.79
C GLU A 30 -6.10 -10.06 30.30
N VAL A 31 -5.96 -9.59 29.05
CA VAL A 31 -4.69 -9.07 28.53
C VAL A 31 -4.16 -7.90 29.38
N ALA A 32 -5.04 -6.96 29.73
CA ALA A 32 -4.66 -5.77 30.47
C ALA A 32 -4.15 -6.07 31.89
N THR A 33 -4.70 -7.09 32.53
CA THR A 33 -4.37 -7.46 33.92
C THR A 33 -3.25 -8.49 34.04
N ALA A 34 -2.92 -9.24 32.99
CA ALA A 34 -1.86 -10.25 32.97
C ALA A 34 -0.46 -9.62 32.94
N LEU A 35 -0.06 -8.89 34.00
CA LEU A 35 1.17 -8.08 34.04
C LEU A 35 2.46 -8.86 34.29
N ARG A 36 2.39 -10.10 34.72
CA ARG A 36 3.57 -10.92 35.07
C ARG A 36 3.75 -12.06 34.07
N GLY A 37 5.01 -12.43 33.83
CA GLY A 37 5.37 -13.50 32.92
C GLY A 37 5.13 -13.18 31.44
N PRO A 38 5.44 -14.12 30.55
CA PRO A 38 5.24 -13.93 29.11
C PRO A 38 3.75 -14.05 28.75
N VAL A 39 3.28 -13.15 27.90
CA VAL A 39 1.88 -13.09 27.45
C VAL A 39 1.86 -13.11 25.92
N CYS A 40 1.06 -14.01 25.36
CA CYS A 40 0.81 -14.10 23.92
C CYS A 40 -0.65 -13.79 23.64
N VAL A 41 -0.91 -12.74 22.86
CA VAL A 41 -2.25 -12.35 22.46
C VAL A 41 -2.46 -12.71 21.00
N LEU A 42 -3.25 -13.74 20.76
CA LEU A 42 -3.69 -14.12 19.42
C LEU A 42 -4.94 -13.31 19.10
N ALA A 43 -4.83 -12.34 18.22
CA ALA A 43 -5.87 -11.34 18.05
C ALA A 43 -6.19 -11.12 16.57
N GLY A 44 -7.40 -11.46 16.14
CA GLY A 44 -7.83 -11.29 14.76
C GLY A 44 -7.98 -9.82 14.32
N ALA A 45 -8.34 -9.63 13.08
CA ALA A 45 -8.64 -8.29 12.54
C ALA A 45 -9.78 -7.64 13.34
N GLY A 46 -9.71 -6.32 13.57
CA GLY A 46 -10.80 -5.57 14.20
C GLY A 46 -11.03 -5.83 15.68
N THR A 47 -10.25 -6.70 16.35
CA THR A 47 -10.47 -7.11 17.74
C THR A 47 -9.92 -6.16 18.81
N GLY A 48 -9.36 -5.02 18.38
CA GLY A 48 -8.81 -4.05 19.31
C GLY A 48 -7.45 -4.42 19.90
N LYS A 49 -6.58 -5.11 19.14
CA LYS A 49 -5.19 -5.45 19.50
C LYS A 49 -4.47 -4.33 20.23
N THR A 50 -4.33 -3.20 19.54
CA THR A 50 -3.61 -2.02 20.07
C THR A 50 -4.30 -1.44 21.32
N ARG A 51 -5.65 -1.52 21.41
CA ARG A 51 -6.39 -1.13 22.61
C ARG A 51 -6.01 -2.00 23.80
N ALA A 52 -6.04 -3.32 23.65
CA ALA A 52 -5.72 -4.26 24.73
C ALA A 52 -4.30 -4.01 25.28
N ILE A 53 -3.27 -3.88 24.40
CA ILE A 53 -1.90 -3.67 24.85
C ILE A 53 -1.63 -2.27 25.42
N THR A 54 -2.29 -1.22 24.91
CA THR A 54 -2.15 0.13 25.47
C THR A 54 -2.79 0.22 26.86
N HIS A 55 -3.95 -0.42 27.08
CA HIS A 55 -4.59 -0.50 28.38
C HIS A 55 -3.78 -1.37 29.37
N ARG A 56 -3.17 -2.47 28.91
CA ARG A 56 -2.22 -3.27 29.70
C ARG A 56 -1.07 -2.41 30.23
N ILE A 57 -0.42 -1.65 29.33
CA ILE A 57 0.70 -0.76 29.73
C ILE A 57 0.19 0.30 30.72
N ALA A 58 -0.92 0.95 30.38
CA ALA A 58 -1.48 2.01 31.20
C ALA A 58 -1.92 1.50 32.58
N TYR A 59 -2.58 0.34 32.65
CA TYR A 59 -2.95 -0.30 33.89
C TYR A 59 -1.72 -0.61 34.76
N GLY A 60 -0.68 -1.23 34.17
CA GLY A 60 0.54 -1.56 34.89
C GLY A 60 1.28 -0.32 35.41
N VAL A 61 1.31 0.78 34.65
CA VAL A 61 1.91 2.05 35.06
C VAL A 61 1.13 2.69 36.21
N ARG A 62 -0.20 2.75 36.09
CA ARG A 62 -1.04 3.38 37.11
C ARG A 62 -1.16 2.56 38.38
N ALA A 63 -1.07 1.24 38.29
CA ALA A 63 -0.96 0.36 39.46
C ALA A 63 0.41 0.39 40.12
N GLY A 64 1.37 1.17 39.61
CA GLY A 64 2.74 1.29 40.14
C GLY A 64 3.60 0.03 39.93
N ILE A 65 3.14 -0.92 39.08
CA ILE A 65 3.86 -2.16 38.79
C ILE A 65 4.90 -1.95 37.68
N LEU A 66 4.60 -1.10 36.70
CA LEU A 66 5.48 -0.78 35.57
C LEU A 66 5.97 0.67 35.70
N GLN A 67 7.28 0.86 35.64
CA GLN A 67 7.86 2.20 35.52
C GLN A 67 7.77 2.64 34.04
N PRO A 68 7.17 3.79 33.69
CA PRO A 68 6.99 4.20 32.29
C PRO A 68 8.27 4.17 31.45
N SER A 69 9.38 4.65 32.01
CA SER A 69 10.68 4.70 31.32
C SER A 69 11.32 3.33 31.09
N SER A 70 10.87 2.29 31.81
CA SER A 70 11.38 0.92 31.68
C SER A 70 10.57 0.07 30.72
N VAL A 71 9.48 0.60 30.15
CA VAL A 71 8.66 -0.08 29.15
C VAL A 71 9.08 0.30 27.73
N LEU A 72 9.41 -0.68 26.92
CA LEU A 72 9.61 -0.52 25.47
C LEU A 72 8.49 -1.23 24.72
N ALA A 73 7.61 -0.44 24.11
CA ALA A 73 6.58 -0.93 23.20
C ALA A 73 7.09 -0.84 21.76
N VAL A 74 7.08 -1.96 21.06
CA VAL A 74 7.63 -2.06 19.70
C VAL A 74 6.52 -2.37 18.73
N THR A 75 6.51 -1.65 17.59
CA THR A 75 5.54 -1.85 16.50
C THR A 75 6.23 -1.80 15.14
N PHE A 76 5.52 -2.13 14.08
CA PHE A 76 6.10 -2.28 12.74
C PHE A 76 6.34 -0.92 12.05
N THR A 77 5.46 0.07 12.25
CA THR A 77 5.55 1.37 11.56
C THR A 77 5.68 2.54 12.53
N ASN A 78 6.33 3.62 12.08
CA ASN A 78 6.44 4.86 12.86
C ASN A 78 5.06 5.48 13.16
N ARG A 79 4.11 5.35 12.21
CA ARG A 79 2.73 5.77 12.42
C ARG A 79 2.09 5.05 13.61
N ALA A 80 2.14 3.71 13.63
CA ALA A 80 1.58 2.93 14.73
C ALA A 80 2.26 3.26 16.07
N ALA A 81 3.58 3.52 16.07
CA ALA A 81 4.30 3.99 17.25
C ALA A 81 3.79 5.36 17.73
N GLY A 82 3.53 6.30 16.82
CA GLY A 82 2.94 7.61 17.12
C GLY A 82 1.54 7.49 17.72
N GLU A 83 0.66 6.71 17.08
CA GLU A 83 -0.70 6.44 17.58
C GLU A 83 -0.68 5.78 18.95
N MET A 84 0.23 4.83 19.18
CA MET A 84 0.40 4.17 20.49
C MET A 84 0.83 5.16 21.55
N ARG A 85 1.81 6.05 21.28
CA ARG A 85 2.23 7.12 22.19
C ARG A 85 1.06 8.05 22.56
N GLY A 86 0.28 8.47 21.54
CA GLY A 86 -0.91 9.31 21.75
C GLY A 86 -1.92 8.65 22.69
N ARG A 87 -2.27 7.39 22.46
CA ARG A 87 -3.20 6.63 23.30
C ARG A 87 -2.66 6.43 24.73
N LEU A 88 -1.37 6.11 24.88
CA LEU A 88 -0.75 5.97 26.21
C LEU A 88 -0.76 7.28 27.01
N ARG A 89 -0.52 8.43 26.36
CA ARG A 89 -0.67 9.75 27.01
C ARG A 89 -2.09 9.98 27.50
N GLN A 90 -3.10 9.70 26.65
CA GLN A 90 -4.52 9.84 27.02
C GLN A 90 -4.92 8.94 28.19
N LEU A 91 -4.31 7.75 28.32
CA LEU A 91 -4.54 6.81 29.41
C LEU A 91 -3.70 7.12 30.65
N GLY A 92 -2.94 8.22 30.67
CA GLY A 92 -2.09 8.63 31.82
C GLY A 92 -0.80 7.84 31.95
N ALA A 93 -0.36 7.13 30.92
CA ALA A 93 0.90 6.40 30.87
C ALA A 93 1.95 7.13 29.99
N GLY A 94 2.09 8.44 30.19
CA GLY A 94 3.13 9.24 29.56
C GLY A 94 4.54 8.75 29.94
N GLY A 95 5.53 8.94 29.06
CA GLY A 95 6.93 8.53 29.31
C GLY A 95 7.27 7.11 28.85
N VAL A 96 6.28 6.28 28.46
CA VAL A 96 6.51 4.98 27.84
C VAL A 96 7.15 5.16 26.46
N GLN A 97 8.17 4.35 26.17
CA GLN A 97 8.86 4.36 24.87
C GLN A 97 8.09 3.49 23.87
N ALA A 98 7.39 4.10 22.92
CA ALA A 98 6.80 3.36 21.80
C ALA A 98 7.58 3.69 20.51
N ARG A 99 8.17 2.67 19.85
CA ARG A 99 9.11 2.80 18.73
C ARG A 99 8.96 1.65 17.74
N THR A 100 9.56 1.79 16.54
CA THR A 100 9.84 0.62 15.69
C THR A 100 11.15 -0.06 16.13
N PHE A 101 11.38 -1.32 15.75
CA PHE A 101 12.64 -2.02 15.99
C PHE A 101 13.84 -1.17 15.54
N HIS A 102 13.80 -0.68 14.30
CA HIS A 102 14.89 0.11 13.73
C HIS A 102 15.11 1.43 14.48
N SER A 103 14.04 2.15 14.87
CA SER A 103 14.20 3.42 15.58
C SER A 103 14.71 3.22 17.00
N ALA A 104 14.36 2.10 17.65
CA ALA A 104 14.92 1.74 18.95
C ALA A 104 16.40 1.34 18.85
N ALA A 105 16.74 0.52 17.87
CA ALA A 105 18.11 0.08 17.60
C ALA A 105 19.01 1.24 17.19
N LEU A 106 18.58 2.10 16.27
CA LEU A 106 19.37 3.26 15.82
C LEU A 106 19.72 4.19 16.98
N ARG A 107 18.75 4.46 17.88
CA ARG A 107 19.02 5.27 19.07
C ARG A 107 20.04 4.63 20.00
N GLN A 108 19.97 3.31 20.20
CA GLN A 108 20.95 2.58 20.98
C GLN A 108 22.32 2.60 20.30
N LEU A 109 22.33 2.36 18.98
CA LEU A 109 23.54 2.37 18.18
C LEU A 109 24.25 3.74 18.24
N GLN A 110 23.51 4.85 18.06
CA GLN A 110 24.06 6.21 18.19
C GLN A 110 24.65 6.49 19.58
N TYR A 111 23.98 6.02 20.64
CA TYR A 111 24.42 6.26 22.00
C TYR A 111 25.66 5.42 22.39
N PHE A 112 25.71 4.16 21.97
CA PHE A 112 26.76 3.24 22.39
C PHE A 112 27.93 3.14 21.41
N TRP A 113 27.81 3.61 20.19
CA TRP A 113 28.85 3.50 19.17
C TRP A 113 30.20 4.03 19.61
N PRO A 114 30.33 5.26 20.16
CA PRO A 114 31.61 5.78 20.60
C PRO A 114 32.29 4.90 21.68
N LYS A 115 31.49 4.24 22.51
CA LYS A 115 31.99 3.36 23.59
C LYS A 115 32.29 1.95 23.09
N ALA A 116 31.52 1.43 22.13
CA ALA A 116 31.62 0.06 21.66
C ALA A 116 32.67 -0.12 20.58
N VAL A 117 32.73 0.82 19.64
CA VAL A 117 33.55 0.75 18.41
C VAL A 117 34.58 1.87 18.37
N GLY A 118 34.21 3.07 18.88
CA GLY A 118 35.01 4.29 18.76
C GLY A 118 34.66 5.11 17.51
N GLY A 119 35.05 6.40 17.53
CA GLY A 119 34.75 7.31 16.44
C GLY A 119 33.24 7.62 16.28
N GLU A 120 32.88 8.14 15.12
CA GLU A 120 31.52 8.49 14.77
C GLU A 120 30.79 7.30 14.11
N LEU A 121 29.47 7.21 14.33
CA LEU A 121 28.63 6.23 13.65
C LEU A 121 28.65 6.49 12.12
N PRO A 122 28.91 5.48 11.30
CA PRO A 122 28.84 5.61 9.85
C PRO A 122 27.51 6.20 9.37
N ARG A 123 27.57 6.99 8.30
CA ARG A 123 26.38 7.64 7.75
C ARG A 123 25.38 6.60 7.22
N LEU A 124 24.10 6.75 7.59
CA LEU A 124 23.03 5.93 7.07
C LEU A 124 22.80 6.22 5.57
N LEU A 125 22.76 5.18 4.76
CA LEU A 125 22.55 5.25 3.33
C LEU A 125 21.05 5.36 3.02
N GLU A 126 20.63 6.50 2.47
CA GLU A 126 19.21 6.73 2.15
C GLU A 126 18.73 5.93 0.92
N ARG A 127 19.63 5.74 -0.07
CA ARG A 127 19.31 5.09 -1.36
C ARG A 127 20.35 4.03 -1.69
N LYS A 128 20.10 2.79 -1.25
CA LYS A 128 21.03 1.67 -1.47
C LYS A 128 21.11 1.22 -2.94
N VAL A 129 20.07 1.42 -3.74
CA VAL A 129 19.97 0.95 -5.13
C VAL A 129 21.17 1.42 -5.99
N GLN A 130 21.64 2.66 -5.79
CA GLN A 130 22.79 3.19 -6.52
C GLN A 130 24.09 2.44 -6.16
N LEU A 131 24.27 2.10 -4.89
CA LEU A 131 25.44 1.36 -4.43
C LEU A 131 25.38 -0.11 -4.87
N VAL A 132 24.19 -0.72 -4.91
CA VAL A 132 23.99 -2.07 -5.46
C VAL A 132 24.26 -2.09 -6.97
N ALA A 133 23.86 -1.04 -7.71
CA ALA A 133 24.17 -0.90 -9.14
C ALA A 133 25.69 -0.86 -9.38
N GLU A 134 26.42 -0.12 -8.57
CA GLU A 134 27.89 -0.06 -8.65
C GLU A 134 28.52 -1.41 -8.27
N ALA A 135 28.01 -2.07 -7.23
CA ALA A 135 28.47 -3.41 -6.84
C ALA A 135 28.25 -4.43 -7.97
N ALA A 136 27.10 -4.41 -8.63
CA ALA A 136 26.82 -5.27 -9.78
C ALA A 136 27.82 -5.00 -10.93
N ALA A 137 28.05 -3.73 -11.26
CA ALA A 137 29.00 -3.36 -12.30
C ALA A 137 30.44 -3.81 -11.97
N ARG A 138 30.89 -3.63 -10.72
CA ARG A 138 32.21 -4.14 -10.25
C ARG A 138 32.31 -5.67 -10.29
N SER A 139 31.18 -6.35 -10.06
CA SER A 139 31.07 -7.80 -10.14
C SER A 139 31.00 -8.32 -11.59
N GLY A 140 30.99 -7.42 -12.59
CA GLY A 140 30.91 -7.76 -14.02
C GLY A 140 29.48 -8.02 -14.51
N LEU A 141 28.47 -7.65 -13.73
CA LEU A 141 27.05 -7.84 -14.07
C LEU A 141 26.42 -6.53 -14.55
N ARG A 142 25.67 -6.63 -15.64
CA ARG A 142 24.80 -5.54 -16.11
C ARG A 142 23.36 -5.92 -15.72
N LEU A 143 22.78 -5.13 -14.85
CA LEU A 143 21.41 -5.30 -14.39
C LEU A 143 20.54 -4.19 -14.97
N ASP A 144 19.36 -4.55 -15.48
CA ASP A 144 18.35 -3.56 -15.80
C ASP A 144 17.72 -2.98 -14.51
N ARG A 145 16.83 -1.99 -14.67
CA ARG A 145 16.19 -1.33 -13.52
C ARG A 145 15.36 -2.28 -12.64
N ASN A 146 14.72 -3.28 -13.23
CA ASN A 146 13.88 -4.24 -12.52
C ASN A 146 14.74 -5.28 -11.82
N GLU A 147 15.71 -5.86 -12.53
CA GLU A 147 16.68 -6.79 -11.96
C GLU A 147 17.46 -6.17 -10.79
N LEU A 148 17.85 -4.90 -10.93
CA LEU A 148 18.54 -4.17 -9.87
C LEU A 148 17.69 -4.05 -8.62
N ARG A 149 16.38 -3.78 -8.78
CA ARG A 149 15.43 -3.73 -7.66
C ARG A 149 15.29 -5.10 -7.01
N ASP A 150 15.19 -6.14 -7.81
CA ASP A 150 14.99 -7.50 -7.32
C ASP A 150 16.25 -8.01 -6.59
N VAL A 151 17.45 -7.75 -7.13
CA VAL A 151 18.74 -8.06 -6.44
C VAL A 151 18.88 -7.25 -5.15
N THR A 152 18.44 -5.99 -5.14
CA THR A 152 18.43 -5.19 -3.90
C THR A 152 17.53 -5.83 -2.83
N SER A 153 16.34 -6.29 -3.21
CA SER A 153 15.43 -6.99 -2.31
C SER A 153 15.98 -8.32 -1.80
N GLU A 154 16.74 -9.04 -2.64
CA GLU A 154 17.42 -10.28 -2.22
C GLU A 154 18.50 -10.03 -1.17
N ILE A 155 19.30 -8.96 -1.35
CA ILE A 155 20.29 -8.55 -0.34
C ILE A 155 19.60 -8.16 0.98
N GLU A 156 18.48 -7.44 0.91
CA GLU A 156 17.67 -7.12 2.10
C GLU A 156 17.20 -8.38 2.81
N TRP A 157 16.60 -9.31 2.05
CA TRP A 157 16.16 -10.59 2.60
C TRP A 157 17.29 -11.39 3.24
N ALA A 158 18.45 -11.48 2.58
CA ALA A 158 19.63 -12.17 3.12
C ALA A 158 20.07 -11.55 4.47
N LYS A 159 20.10 -10.23 4.56
CA LYS A 159 20.50 -9.52 5.78
C LYS A 159 19.51 -9.74 6.94
N VAL A 160 18.20 -9.65 6.70
CA VAL A 160 17.19 -9.85 7.76
C VAL A 160 17.06 -11.32 8.19
N THR A 161 17.44 -12.26 7.32
CA THR A 161 17.57 -13.69 7.65
C THR A 161 18.94 -14.07 8.20
N GLN A 162 19.82 -13.08 8.39
CA GLN A 162 21.19 -13.24 8.91
C GLN A 162 22.06 -14.17 8.05
N THR A 163 21.85 -14.11 6.73
CA THR A 163 22.58 -14.90 5.74
C THR A 163 23.74 -14.06 5.22
N VAL A 164 24.97 -14.52 5.38
CA VAL A 164 26.17 -13.87 4.81
C VAL A 164 26.30 -14.19 3.32
N PRO A 165 27.05 -13.37 2.53
CA PRO A 165 27.19 -13.59 1.08
C PRO A 165 27.60 -15.03 0.71
N ALA A 166 28.56 -15.61 1.42
CA ALA A 166 29.07 -16.96 1.15
C ALA A 166 28.01 -18.07 1.31
N ASP A 167 27.07 -17.90 2.25
CA ASP A 167 26.04 -18.88 2.56
C ASP A 167 24.76 -18.68 1.73
N TYR A 168 24.63 -17.54 1.04
CA TYR A 168 23.41 -17.16 0.33
C TYR A 168 22.93 -18.24 -0.65
N PRO A 169 23.76 -18.84 -1.53
CA PRO A 169 23.29 -19.85 -2.48
C PRO A 169 22.68 -21.09 -1.79
N ALA A 170 23.31 -21.56 -0.72
CA ALA A 170 22.84 -22.71 0.03
C ALA A 170 21.53 -22.45 0.77
N VAL A 171 21.39 -21.26 1.35
CA VAL A 171 20.18 -20.83 2.08
C VAL A 171 19.01 -20.63 1.14
N VAL A 172 19.23 -20.01 -0.03
CA VAL A 172 18.19 -19.85 -1.08
C VAL A 172 17.68 -21.19 -1.58
N ALA A 173 18.61 -22.14 -1.86
CA ALA A 173 18.23 -23.48 -2.29
C ALA A 173 17.41 -24.21 -1.22
N LYS A 174 17.82 -24.13 0.05
CA LYS A 174 17.10 -24.73 1.19
C LYS A 174 15.71 -24.09 1.40
N ALA A 175 15.60 -22.77 1.22
CA ALA A 175 14.35 -22.05 1.36
C ALA A 175 13.43 -22.19 0.12
N GLN A 176 13.87 -22.90 -0.93
CA GLN A 176 13.18 -23.02 -2.22
C GLN A 176 12.73 -21.64 -2.77
N ARG A 177 13.59 -20.64 -2.58
CA ARG A 177 13.32 -19.27 -2.99
C ARG A 177 13.67 -19.09 -4.47
N ASP A 178 12.77 -18.49 -5.21
CA ASP A 178 12.97 -18.17 -6.62
C ASP A 178 13.82 -16.88 -6.71
N ALA A 179 15.12 -17.03 -6.86
CA ALA A 179 16.04 -15.91 -6.98
C ALA A 179 15.95 -15.32 -8.39
N PRO A 180 16.03 -13.97 -8.54
CA PRO A 180 15.91 -13.30 -9.84
C PRO A 180 17.06 -13.61 -10.81
N ARG A 181 18.20 -14.11 -10.30
CA ARG A 181 19.39 -14.53 -11.06
C ARG A 181 20.07 -15.70 -10.35
N ASP A 182 21.16 -16.20 -10.97
CA ASP A 182 22.00 -17.23 -10.33
C ASP A 182 22.38 -16.79 -8.91
N PRO A 183 22.07 -17.59 -7.88
CA PRO A 183 22.41 -17.26 -6.51
C PRO A 183 23.90 -16.96 -6.27
N ALA A 184 24.81 -17.57 -7.03
CA ALA A 184 26.23 -17.27 -6.93
C ALA A 184 26.60 -15.87 -7.46
N GLU A 185 25.91 -15.40 -8.51
CA GLU A 185 26.07 -14.03 -9.02
C GLU A 185 25.54 -13.04 -7.98
N ILE A 186 24.38 -13.28 -7.39
CA ILE A 186 23.80 -12.43 -6.33
C ILE A 186 24.73 -12.39 -5.12
N ALA A 187 25.26 -13.51 -4.69
CA ALA A 187 26.23 -13.60 -3.58
C ALA A 187 27.44 -12.69 -3.83
N LYS A 188 28.00 -12.71 -5.06
CA LYS A 188 29.11 -11.87 -5.44
C LYS A 188 28.77 -10.37 -5.42
N VAL A 189 27.59 -10.00 -5.93
CA VAL A 189 27.10 -8.61 -5.85
C VAL A 189 26.92 -8.18 -4.39
N TYR A 190 26.37 -9.06 -3.56
CA TYR A 190 26.17 -8.82 -2.13
C TYR A 190 27.51 -8.61 -1.41
N GLU A 191 28.52 -9.44 -1.66
CA GLU A 191 29.86 -9.30 -1.09
C GLU A 191 30.49 -7.95 -1.49
N THR A 192 30.47 -7.64 -2.80
CA THR A 192 30.98 -6.35 -3.34
C THR A 192 30.23 -5.16 -2.77
N TYR A 193 28.91 -5.28 -2.56
CA TYR A 193 28.09 -4.24 -1.91
C TYR A 193 28.54 -3.99 -0.47
N GLU A 194 28.80 -5.03 0.30
CA GLU A 194 29.31 -4.92 1.67
C GLU A 194 30.73 -4.30 1.72
N GLU A 195 31.59 -4.61 0.73
CA GLU A 195 32.89 -3.97 0.58
C GLU A 195 32.78 -2.48 0.28
N LEU A 196 31.92 -2.10 -0.65
CA LEU A 196 31.67 -0.70 -1.01
C LEU A 196 31.14 0.12 0.18
N LYS A 197 30.29 -0.47 1.02
CA LYS A 197 29.82 0.20 2.25
C LYS A 197 30.97 0.46 3.19
N ARG A 198 31.87 -0.52 3.38
CA ARG A 198 33.08 -0.37 4.21
C ARG A 198 34.03 0.69 3.67
N GLU A 199 34.30 0.68 2.36
CA GLU A 199 35.14 1.69 1.68
C GLU A 199 34.60 3.11 1.90
N ARG A 200 33.28 3.30 1.89
CA ARG A 200 32.63 4.61 1.99
C ARG A 200 32.21 5.01 3.40
N THR A 201 32.48 4.17 4.36
CA THR A 201 32.07 4.37 5.77
C THR A 201 30.57 4.70 5.85
N VAL A 202 29.73 3.85 5.23
CA VAL A 202 28.26 3.96 5.26
C VAL A 202 27.63 2.65 5.73
N ILE A 203 26.45 2.78 6.32
CA ILE A 203 25.61 1.65 6.73
C ILE A 203 24.25 1.76 6.06
N ASP A 204 23.62 0.64 5.78
CA ASP A 204 22.22 0.62 5.31
C ASP A 204 21.23 0.40 6.48
N PHE A 205 19.97 0.32 6.12
CA PHE A 205 18.91 0.21 7.11
C PHE A 205 18.95 -1.12 7.90
N GLU A 206 19.30 -2.22 7.24
CA GLU A 206 19.45 -3.53 7.87
C GLU A 206 20.67 -3.58 8.80
N ASP A 207 21.74 -2.85 8.47
CA ASP A 207 22.94 -2.75 9.32
C ASP A 207 22.63 -2.16 10.69
N VAL A 208 21.64 -1.28 10.78
CA VAL A 208 21.23 -0.72 12.08
C VAL A 208 20.88 -1.83 13.08
N LEU A 209 20.16 -2.86 12.60
CA LEU A 209 19.82 -4.00 13.45
C LEU A 209 21.02 -4.94 13.64
N LEU A 210 21.73 -5.28 12.55
CA LEU A 210 22.89 -6.19 12.58
C LEU A 210 23.99 -5.69 13.54
N LEU A 211 24.37 -4.41 13.43
CA LEU A 211 25.38 -3.81 14.29
C LEU A 211 24.92 -3.69 15.74
N THR A 212 23.63 -3.39 15.96
CA THR A 212 23.08 -3.36 17.33
C THR A 212 23.12 -4.77 17.94
N VAL A 213 22.73 -5.81 17.18
CA VAL A 213 22.83 -7.21 17.61
C VAL A 213 24.28 -7.58 17.92
N GLY A 214 25.23 -7.26 17.04
CA GLY A 214 26.66 -7.53 17.25
C GLY A 214 27.18 -6.88 18.54
N ILE A 215 26.92 -5.58 18.74
CA ILE A 215 27.34 -4.85 19.94
C ILE A 215 26.74 -5.48 21.20
N LEU A 216 25.45 -5.86 21.20
CA LEU A 216 24.80 -6.45 22.36
C LEU A 216 25.29 -7.88 22.66
N GLN A 217 25.77 -8.60 21.64
CA GLN A 217 26.38 -9.93 21.81
C GLN A 217 27.81 -9.85 22.39
N ASP A 218 28.62 -8.94 21.84
CA ASP A 218 30.05 -8.85 22.17
C ASP A 218 30.30 -8.02 23.45
N ARG A 219 29.45 -7.04 23.75
CA ARG A 219 29.60 -6.09 24.85
C ARG A 219 28.57 -6.35 25.93
N HIS A 220 28.86 -7.29 26.82
CA HIS A 220 27.99 -7.64 27.95
C HIS A 220 27.68 -6.47 28.88
N ASP A 221 28.60 -5.50 29.04
CA ASP A 221 28.40 -4.28 29.84
C ASP A 221 27.30 -3.38 29.20
N ILE A 222 27.31 -3.24 27.88
CA ILE A 222 26.27 -2.50 27.10
C ILE A 222 24.93 -3.23 27.16
N ALA A 223 24.93 -4.55 26.91
CA ALA A 223 23.73 -5.36 27.03
C ALA A 223 23.08 -5.26 28.42
N ALA A 224 23.88 -5.34 29.48
CA ALA A 224 23.41 -5.14 30.84
C ALA A 224 22.85 -3.72 31.08
N HIS A 225 23.43 -2.69 30.46
CA HIS A 225 22.92 -1.32 30.53
C HIS A 225 21.53 -1.20 29.89
N VAL A 226 21.37 -1.72 28.65
CA VAL A 226 20.09 -1.72 27.93
C VAL A 226 19.03 -2.51 28.69
N ARG A 227 19.40 -3.66 29.27
CA ARG A 227 18.50 -4.48 30.09
C ARG A 227 18.08 -3.81 31.40
N ARG A 228 18.92 -2.99 32.02
CA ARG A 228 18.51 -2.17 33.16
C ARG A 228 17.53 -1.07 32.80
N GLN A 229 17.71 -0.48 31.62
CA GLN A 229 16.81 0.57 31.13
C GLN A 229 15.44 0.03 30.74
N TYR A 230 15.41 -1.03 29.92
CA TYR A 230 14.15 -1.62 29.43
C TYR A 230 13.91 -2.97 30.11
N GLN A 231 12.90 -3.02 30.95
CA GLN A 231 12.56 -4.19 31.74
C GLN A 231 11.33 -4.92 31.22
N HIS A 232 10.44 -4.21 30.53
CA HIS A 232 9.15 -4.72 30.05
C HIS A 232 9.03 -4.45 28.56
N PHE A 233 8.70 -5.50 27.80
CA PHE A 233 8.57 -5.44 26.36
C PHE A 233 7.13 -5.74 25.93
N VAL A 234 6.61 -4.91 25.02
CA VAL A 234 5.33 -5.15 24.36
C VAL A 234 5.58 -5.07 22.85
N VAL A 235 5.27 -6.13 22.10
CA VAL A 235 5.52 -6.19 20.66
C VAL A 235 4.20 -6.34 19.93
N ASP A 236 3.86 -5.34 19.14
CA ASP A 236 2.69 -5.35 18.24
C ASP A 236 3.05 -5.95 16.88
N GLU A 237 2.06 -6.50 16.16
CA GLU A 237 2.24 -7.14 14.85
C GLU A 237 3.34 -8.23 14.85
N TYR A 238 3.38 -9.04 15.91
CA TYR A 238 4.46 -10.00 16.13
C TYR A 238 4.58 -11.08 15.04
N GLN A 239 3.53 -11.32 14.27
CA GLN A 239 3.55 -12.21 13.10
C GLN A 239 4.42 -11.71 11.94
N ASP A 240 4.81 -10.43 11.94
CA ASP A 240 5.65 -9.82 10.90
C ASP A 240 7.12 -9.67 11.32
N VAL A 241 7.48 -10.15 12.52
CA VAL A 241 8.85 -10.04 13.04
C VAL A 241 9.79 -10.95 12.25
N SER A 242 10.89 -10.37 11.76
CA SER A 242 11.95 -11.11 11.06
C SER A 242 12.88 -11.82 12.05
N PRO A 243 13.68 -12.83 11.60
CA PRO A 243 14.68 -13.50 12.44
C PRO A 243 15.67 -12.54 13.10
N LEU A 244 16.11 -11.50 12.39
CA LEU A 244 17.02 -10.49 12.91
C LEU A 244 16.36 -9.63 14.01
N GLN A 245 15.11 -9.23 13.83
CA GLN A 245 14.34 -8.50 14.85
C GLN A 245 14.08 -9.38 16.08
N GLN A 246 13.79 -10.65 15.86
CA GLN A 246 13.63 -11.61 16.96
C GLN A 246 14.94 -11.77 17.75
N ARG A 247 16.07 -11.87 17.05
CA ARG A 247 17.38 -11.95 17.70
C ARG A 247 17.67 -10.73 18.56
N LEU A 248 17.34 -9.54 18.06
CA LEU A 248 17.47 -8.30 18.80
C LEU A 248 16.57 -8.28 20.04
N LEU A 249 15.31 -8.72 19.92
CA LEU A 249 14.38 -8.82 21.03
C LEU A 249 14.88 -9.80 22.10
N ASP A 250 15.42 -10.94 21.71
CA ASP A 250 16.00 -11.94 22.63
C ASP A 250 17.19 -11.34 23.41
N LEU A 251 18.06 -10.53 22.76
CA LEU A 251 19.18 -9.86 23.41
C LEU A 251 18.73 -8.75 24.36
N TRP A 252 17.68 -8.02 24.02
CA TRP A 252 17.06 -7.04 24.91
C TRP A 252 16.42 -7.71 26.13
N LEU A 253 15.70 -8.80 25.91
CA LEU A 253 15.02 -9.54 26.97
C LEU A 253 16.02 -10.21 27.91
N GLY A 254 17.04 -10.89 27.36
CA GLY A 254 17.94 -11.76 28.13
C GLY A 254 17.19 -12.89 28.80
N ASP A 255 17.53 -13.22 30.03
CA ASP A 255 16.91 -14.30 30.82
C ASP A 255 15.57 -13.91 31.48
N ARG A 256 15.04 -12.74 31.14
CA ARG A 256 13.77 -12.24 31.71
C ARG A 256 12.58 -12.74 30.90
N ASP A 257 11.43 -12.70 31.53
CA ASP A 257 10.17 -13.22 30.98
C ASP A 257 9.07 -12.14 30.79
N SER A 258 9.38 -10.86 31.09
CA SER A 258 8.41 -9.77 30.97
C SER A 258 8.25 -9.32 29.51
N LEU A 259 7.58 -10.15 28.74
CA LEU A 259 7.30 -9.98 27.33
C LEU A 259 5.80 -10.18 27.04
N CYS A 260 5.17 -9.20 26.42
CA CYS A 260 3.83 -9.33 25.86
C CYS A 260 3.91 -9.20 24.34
N VAL A 261 3.46 -10.19 23.59
CA VAL A 261 3.37 -10.13 22.14
C VAL A 261 1.93 -10.19 21.69
N VAL A 262 1.59 -9.45 20.63
CA VAL A 262 0.28 -9.51 20.02
C VAL A 262 0.42 -9.65 18.51
N GLY A 263 -0.39 -10.53 17.91
CA GLY A 263 -0.35 -10.78 16.49
C GLY A 263 -1.52 -11.58 15.96
N ASP A 264 -1.62 -11.61 14.64
CA ASP A 264 -2.58 -12.38 13.86
C ASP A 264 -1.86 -13.18 12.78
N ALA A 265 -1.76 -14.49 12.93
CA ALA A 265 -1.15 -15.35 11.92
C ALA A 265 -1.89 -15.28 10.57
N GLY A 266 -3.19 -14.97 10.57
CA GLY A 266 -3.98 -14.72 9.35
C GLY A 266 -3.60 -13.43 8.62
N GLN A 267 -2.80 -12.53 9.22
CA GLN A 267 -2.33 -11.29 8.60
C GLN A 267 -0.83 -11.30 8.28
N THR A 268 -0.16 -12.45 8.27
CA THR A 268 1.23 -12.58 7.80
C THR A 268 1.26 -12.52 6.27
N ILE A 269 1.71 -11.39 5.72
CA ILE A 269 1.74 -11.11 4.28
C ILE A 269 3.07 -10.50 3.81
N TYR A 270 4.13 -10.61 4.61
CA TYR A 270 5.46 -10.08 4.32
C TYR A 270 6.56 -11.16 4.39
N SER A 271 6.23 -12.42 4.08
CA SER A 271 7.22 -13.50 4.12
C SER A 271 8.33 -13.30 3.08
N PHE A 272 8.03 -12.64 1.96
CA PHE A 272 8.99 -12.27 0.94
C PHE A 272 10.10 -11.31 1.44
N THR A 273 9.83 -10.55 2.52
CA THR A 273 10.84 -9.71 3.19
C THR A 273 11.53 -10.41 4.36
N GLY A 274 11.27 -11.70 4.59
CA GLY A 274 11.84 -12.47 5.69
C GLY A 274 11.02 -12.49 6.98
N ALA A 275 9.82 -11.93 6.99
CA ALA A 275 8.89 -12.08 8.11
C ALA A 275 8.40 -13.54 8.24
N THR A 276 8.20 -14.01 9.46
CA THR A 276 7.68 -15.36 9.70
C THR A 276 6.67 -15.39 10.86
N PRO A 277 5.53 -16.07 10.68
CA PRO A 277 4.57 -16.27 11.77
C PRO A 277 5.08 -17.24 12.83
N ASP A 278 6.16 -17.97 12.56
CA ASP A 278 6.66 -19.04 13.43
C ASP A 278 6.98 -18.54 14.84
N HIS A 279 7.44 -17.30 14.99
CA HIS A 279 7.70 -16.72 16.31
C HIS A 279 6.43 -16.63 17.14
N LEU A 280 5.31 -16.22 16.53
CA LEU A 280 4.00 -16.16 17.17
C LEU A 280 3.43 -17.56 17.43
N LEU A 281 3.46 -18.45 16.42
CA LEU A 281 2.89 -19.79 16.49
C LEU A 281 3.63 -20.69 17.50
N ASN A 282 4.95 -20.55 17.62
CA ASN A 282 5.79 -21.30 18.55
C ASN A 282 6.00 -20.58 19.89
N PHE A 283 5.30 -19.47 20.16
CA PHE A 283 5.54 -18.67 21.37
C PHE A 283 5.40 -19.49 22.65
N ARG A 284 4.34 -20.30 22.77
CA ARG A 284 4.12 -21.16 23.93
C ARG A 284 5.19 -22.25 24.12
N THR A 285 5.75 -22.74 23.02
CA THR A 285 6.86 -23.70 23.06
C THR A 285 8.14 -23.06 23.58
N ARG A 286 8.40 -21.80 23.15
CA ARG A 286 9.57 -21.03 23.61
C ARG A 286 9.41 -20.51 25.06
N HIS A 287 8.17 -20.26 25.48
CA HIS A 287 7.79 -19.73 26.78
C HIS A 287 6.73 -20.64 27.41
N PRO A 288 7.11 -21.80 28.02
CA PRO A 288 6.13 -22.80 28.50
C PRO A 288 5.13 -22.29 29.54
N GLY A 289 5.51 -21.22 30.29
CA GLY A 289 4.65 -20.57 31.28
C GLY A 289 3.78 -19.42 30.73
N ALA A 290 3.72 -19.24 29.40
CA ALA A 290 3.04 -18.10 28.81
C ALA A 290 1.52 -18.15 28.98
N THR A 291 0.93 -17.02 29.38
CA THR A 291 -0.51 -16.76 29.29
C THR A 291 -0.87 -16.52 27.82
N VAL A 292 -1.80 -17.30 27.28
CA VAL A 292 -2.27 -17.15 25.90
C VAL A 292 -3.72 -16.71 25.91
N VAL A 293 -3.98 -15.50 25.38
CA VAL A 293 -5.33 -14.93 25.29
C VAL A 293 -5.74 -14.81 23.82
N LYS A 294 -6.98 -15.18 23.50
CA LYS A 294 -7.54 -15.06 22.15
C LYS A 294 -8.53 -13.93 22.08
N LEU A 295 -8.26 -12.90 21.26
CA LEU A 295 -9.22 -11.84 20.98
C LEU A 295 -9.96 -12.19 19.68
N VAL A 296 -11.25 -12.49 19.78
CA VAL A 296 -12.11 -12.89 18.66
C VAL A 296 -13.27 -11.95 18.40
N ARG A 297 -13.57 -11.00 19.31
CA ARG A 297 -14.66 -10.03 19.18
C ARG A 297 -14.23 -8.92 18.23
N ASP A 298 -14.83 -8.92 17.02
CA ASP A 298 -14.54 -7.89 16.00
C ASP A 298 -15.45 -6.68 16.20
N TYR A 299 -14.87 -5.51 16.44
CA TYR A 299 -15.53 -4.21 16.61
C TYR A 299 -15.52 -3.35 15.35
N ARG A 300 -14.83 -3.82 14.30
CA ARG A 300 -14.64 -3.09 13.05
C ARG A 300 -15.73 -3.38 12.04
N SER A 301 -15.93 -4.64 11.72
CA SER A 301 -16.67 -5.09 10.55
C SER A 301 -18.05 -5.62 10.89
N THR A 302 -19.00 -5.48 9.97
CA THR A 302 -20.33 -6.08 10.10
C THR A 302 -20.28 -7.60 10.09
N PRO A 303 -21.30 -8.30 10.65
CA PRO A 303 -21.36 -9.77 10.66
C PRO A 303 -21.17 -10.41 9.28
N GLN A 304 -21.67 -9.76 8.22
CA GLN A 304 -21.57 -10.26 6.85
C GLN A 304 -20.11 -10.25 6.34
N VAL A 305 -19.39 -9.17 6.60
CA VAL A 305 -17.96 -9.07 6.27
C VAL A 305 -17.14 -10.08 7.05
N VAL A 306 -17.42 -10.20 8.37
CA VAL A 306 -16.75 -11.16 9.25
C VAL A 306 -17.02 -12.61 8.81
N HIS A 307 -18.27 -12.92 8.40
CA HIS A 307 -18.62 -14.24 7.89
C HIS A 307 -17.79 -14.62 6.65
N LEU A 308 -17.66 -13.70 5.69
CA LEU A 308 -16.80 -13.91 4.51
C LEU A 308 -15.32 -14.08 4.88
N ALA A 309 -14.81 -13.27 5.81
CA ALA A 309 -13.43 -13.35 6.29
C ALA A 309 -13.14 -14.71 6.95
N ASN A 310 -14.02 -15.18 7.83
CA ASN A 310 -13.92 -16.51 8.44
C ASN A 310 -14.02 -17.61 7.39
N GLY A 311 -14.91 -17.48 6.40
CA GLY A 311 -15.06 -18.39 5.27
C GLY A 311 -13.78 -18.53 4.44
N LEU A 312 -13.07 -17.42 4.18
CA LEU A 312 -11.78 -17.45 3.47
C LEU A 312 -10.72 -18.23 4.24
N LEU A 313 -10.58 -17.99 5.54
CA LEU A 313 -9.60 -18.69 6.38
C LEU A 313 -10.01 -20.12 6.69
N SER A 314 -11.30 -20.47 6.62
CA SER A 314 -11.75 -21.87 6.83
C SER A 314 -11.26 -22.82 5.74
N GLN A 315 -10.91 -22.31 4.58
CA GLN A 315 -10.34 -23.05 3.45
C GLN A 315 -8.80 -23.10 3.50
N ALA A 316 -8.15 -22.42 4.49
CA ALA A 316 -6.70 -22.45 4.65
C ALA A 316 -6.21 -23.86 4.95
N THR A 317 -4.98 -24.16 4.54
CA THR A 317 -4.32 -25.45 4.77
C THR A 317 -3.02 -25.26 5.55
N GLY A 318 -2.45 -26.36 6.05
CA GLY A 318 -1.19 -26.36 6.80
C GLY A 318 -1.29 -25.72 8.18
N ARG A 319 -0.14 -25.32 8.76
CA ARG A 319 -0.03 -24.80 10.13
C ARG A 319 -0.85 -23.55 10.39
N ALA A 320 -1.09 -22.70 9.38
CA ALA A 320 -1.91 -21.51 9.52
C ALA A 320 -3.38 -21.84 9.85
N ALA A 321 -3.88 -22.98 9.37
CA ALA A 321 -5.24 -23.46 9.64
C ALA A 321 -5.43 -23.87 11.11
N GLU A 322 -4.41 -24.39 11.76
CA GLU A 322 -4.45 -24.86 13.16
C GLU A 322 -4.62 -23.71 14.17
N HIS A 323 -4.15 -22.52 13.79
CA HIS A 323 -4.17 -21.33 14.63
C HIS A 323 -5.20 -20.27 14.19
N ARG A 324 -6.15 -20.68 13.34
CA ARG A 324 -7.23 -19.83 12.90
C ARG A 324 -8.07 -19.32 14.07
N LEU A 325 -8.44 -18.05 13.99
CA LEU A 325 -9.40 -17.42 14.89
C LEU A 325 -10.74 -17.27 14.15
N ASP A 326 -11.81 -17.76 14.74
CA ASP A 326 -13.17 -17.53 14.24
C ASP A 326 -13.69 -16.22 14.87
N LEU A 327 -13.74 -15.17 14.06
CA LEU A 327 -14.12 -13.84 14.51
C LEU A 327 -15.63 -13.74 14.72
N VAL A 328 -16.03 -12.96 15.73
CA VAL A 328 -17.43 -12.69 16.07
C VAL A 328 -17.68 -11.19 16.07
N SER A 329 -18.41 -10.69 15.07
CA SER A 329 -18.71 -9.27 14.97
C SER A 329 -19.54 -8.79 16.18
N GLN A 330 -19.19 -7.61 16.68
CA GLN A 330 -19.92 -6.89 17.71
C GLN A 330 -20.77 -5.75 17.13
N ARG A 331 -20.82 -5.64 15.80
CA ARG A 331 -21.64 -4.65 15.09
C ARG A 331 -23.00 -5.21 14.70
N GLU A 332 -23.91 -4.31 14.44
CA GLU A 332 -25.21 -4.64 13.83
C GLU A 332 -25.02 -5.17 12.40
N ARG A 333 -26.03 -5.86 11.90
CA ARG A 333 -26.02 -6.35 10.53
C ARG A 333 -25.92 -5.21 9.53
N GLY A 334 -25.03 -5.38 8.56
CA GLY A 334 -24.84 -4.49 7.42
C GLY A 334 -25.31 -5.11 6.10
N PRO A 335 -24.95 -4.49 4.97
CA PRO A 335 -25.24 -5.04 3.65
C PRO A 335 -24.44 -6.33 3.41
N GLU A 336 -24.98 -7.21 2.58
CA GLU A 336 -24.27 -8.40 2.13
C GLU A 336 -23.13 -8.01 1.19
N PRO A 337 -21.96 -8.69 1.25
CA PRO A 337 -20.86 -8.47 0.31
C PRO A 337 -21.32 -8.67 -1.14
N ALA A 338 -21.02 -7.71 -2.01
CA ALA A 338 -21.36 -7.78 -3.42
C ALA A 338 -20.30 -8.57 -4.20
N PHE A 339 -20.73 -9.53 -5.03
CA PHE A 339 -19.89 -10.27 -5.96
C PHE A 339 -20.26 -9.91 -7.38
N VAL A 340 -19.32 -9.34 -8.15
CA VAL A 340 -19.64 -8.74 -9.44
C VAL A 340 -18.70 -9.25 -10.52
N GLU A 341 -19.28 -9.79 -11.58
CA GLU A 341 -18.56 -10.21 -12.79
C GLU A 341 -18.73 -9.16 -13.88
N TYR A 342 -17.65 -8.81 -14.54
CA TYR A 342 -17.64 -7.88 -15.67
C TYR A 342 -17.07 -8.53 -16.92
N ALA A 343 -17.44 -8.00 -18.09
CA ALA A 343 -16.98 -8.51 -19.36
C ALA A 343 -15.47 -8.33 -19.56
N ASP A 344 -14.94 -7.20 -19.12
CA ASP A 344 -13.54 -6.82 -19.28
C ASP A 344 -13.07 -5.84 -18.16
N GLU A 345 -11.74 -5.57 -18.11
CA GLU A 345 -11.15 -4.69 -17.10
C GLU A 345 -11.69 -3.25 -17.14
N PRO A 346 -11.84 -2.59 -18.32
CA PRO A 346 -12.47 -1.28 -18.38
C PRO A 346 -13.89 -1.25 -17.83
N ALA A 347 -14.72 -2.25 -18.17
CA ALA A 347 -16.08 -2.35 -17.65
C ALA A 347 -16.10 -2.58 -16.13
N GLU A 348 -15.13 -3.33 -15.59
CA GLU A 348 -14.94 -3.49 -14.14
C GLU A 348 -14.62 -2.16 -13.47
N ALA A 349 -13.70 -1.37 -14.04
CA ALA A 349 -13.30 -0.08 -13.51
C ALA A 349 -14.44 0.94 -13.57
N GLU A 350 -15.13 1.05 -14.70
CA GLU A 350 -16.31 1.93 -14.88
C GLU A 350 -17.44 1.55 -13.92
N GLY A 351 -17.73 0.24 -13.80
CA GLY A 351 -18.75 -0.27 -12.89
C GLY A 351 -18.41 0.01 -11.43
N THR A 352 -17.13 -0.11 -11.06
CA THR A 352 -16.61 0.22 -9.72
C THR A 352 -16.75 1.72 -9.44
N ALA A 353 -16.31 2.59 -10.36
CA ALA A 353 -16.42 4.04 -10.22
C ALA A 353 -17.88 4.50 -10.10
N ARG A 354 -18.81 3.90 -10.86
CA ARG A 354 -20.24 4.17 -10.74
C ARG A 354 -20.77 3.84 -9.36
N ARG A 355 -20.48 2.66 -8.83
CA ARG A 355 -20.89 2.23 -7.49
C ARG A 355 -20.32 3.12 -6.39
N ILE A 356 -19.06 3.55 -6.54
CA ILE A 356 -18.43 4.51 -5.63
C ILE A 356 -19.19 5.83 -5.63
N ARG A 357 -19.51 6.36 -6.81
CA ARG A 357 -20.31 7.59 -6.93
C ARG A 357 -21.68 7.46 -6.26
N ASP A 358 -22.33 6.30 -6.41
CA ASP A 358 -23.64 6.02 -5.79
C ASP A 358 -23.52 5.99 -4.26
N LEU A 359 -22.44 5.41 -3.70
CA LEU A 359 -22.17 5.44 -2.26
C LEU A 359 -21.89 6.86 -1.75
N ILE A 360 -21.13 7.66 -2.50
CA ILE A 360 -20.87 9.07 -2.15
C ILE A 360 -22.20 9.85 -2.15
N ALA A 361 -23.05 9.63 -3.16
CA ALA A 361 -24.37 10.25 -3.24
C ALA A 361 -25.29 9.81 -2.08
N ALA A 362 -25.10 8.58 -1.57
CA ALA A 362 -25.80 8.06 -0.39
C ALA A 362 -25.20 8.56 0.94
N GLY A 363 -24.16 9.40 0.92
CA GLY A 363 -23.58 10.05 2.09
C GLY A 363 -22.33 9.38 2.66
N VAL A 364 -21.73 8.38 1.99
CA VAL A 364 -20.45 7.81 2.41
C VAL A 364 -19.32 8.77 2.01
N PRO A 365 -18.50 9.27 2.95
CA PRO A 365 -17.39 10.18 2.60
C PRO A 365 -16.40 9.50 1.65
N ALA A 366 -15.92 10.21 0.63
CA ALA A 366 -14.97 9.67 -0.34
C ALA A 366 -13.67 9.16 0.33
N GLY A 367 -13.20 9.82 1.40
CA GLY A 367 -12.04 9.37 2.18
C GLY A 367 -12.24 8.06 2.94
N GLU A 368 -13.50 7.62 3.14
CA GLU A 368 -13.87 6.36 3.77
C GLU A 368 -14.18 5.25 2.73
N ILE A 369 -13.71 5.45 1.49
CA ILE A 369 -13.84 4.47 0.41
C ILE A 369 -12.45 4.09 -0.10
N ALA A 370 -12.22 2.80 -0.33
CA ALA A 370 -10.99 2.31 -0.95
C ALA A 370 -11.25 1.34 -2.09
N VAL A 371 -10.41 1.41 -3.11
CA VAL A 371 -10.27 0.39 -4.17
C VAL A 371 -8.91 -0.28 -3.97
N LEU A 372 -8.95 -1.58 -3.72
CA LEU A 372 -7.76 -2.37 -3.40
C LEU A 372 -7.51 -3.41 -4.49
N TYR A 373 -6.29 -3.41 -5.00
CA TYR A 373 -5.84 -4.29 -6.09
C TYR A 373 -4.58 -5.06 -5.68
N ARG A 374 -4.21 -6.09 -6.47
CA ARG A 374 -3.06 -6.95 -6.16
C ARG A 374 -1.72 -6.30 -6.51
N ILE A 375 -1.62 -5.62 -7.64
CA ILE A 375 -0.40 -4.97 -8.13
C ILE A 375 -0.66 -3.52 -8.52
N ASN A 376 0.34 -2.65 -8.34
CA ASN A 376 0.20 -1.21 -8.62
C ASN A 376 -0.13 -0.91 -10.10
N ALA A 377 0.27 -1.78 -11.04
CA ALA A 377 -0.07 -1.61 -12.46
C ALA A 377 -1.57 -1.66 -12.75
N GLN A 378 -2.39 -2.15 -11.82
CA GLN A 378 -3.85 -2.15 -11.96
C GLN A 378 -4.48 -0.78 -11.66
N SER A 379 -3.75 0.16 -11.01
CA SER A 379 -4.32 1.45 -10.62
C SER A 379 -4.77 2.28 -11.81
N GLU A 380 -4.03 2.25 -12.92
CA GLU A 380 -4.21 3.13 -14.07
C GLU A 380 -5.66 3.12 -14.60
N VAL A 381 -6.25 1.95 -14.76
CA VAL A 381 -7.62 1.82 -15.27
C VAL A 381 -8.66 2.37 -14.29
N TYR A 382 -8.43 2.23 -12.98
CA TYR A 382 -9.33 2.76 -11.95
C TYR A 382 -9.15 4.26 -11.75
N GLU A 383 -7.92 4.78 -11.88
CA GLU A 383 -7.64 6.22 -11.87
C GLU A 383 -8.41 6.92 -12.99
N GLN A 384 -8.33 6.36 -14.21
CA GLN A 384 -9.06 6.90 -15.35
C GLN A 384 -10.58 6.84 -15.11
N ALA A 385 -11.11 5.70 -14.66
CA ALA A 385 -12.56 5.52 -14.47
C ALA A 385 -13.10 6.46 -13.36
N LEU A 386 -12.36 6.67 -12.27
CA LEU A 386 -12.73 7.62 -11.23
C LEU A 386 -12.67 9.07 -11.71
N ALA A 387 -11.64 9.43 -12.49
CA ALA A 387 -11.53 10.75 -13.09
C ALA A 387 -12.69 11.03 -14.05
N ASP A 388 -13.04 10.07 -14.92
CA ASP A 388 -14.17 10.18 -15.86
C ASP A 388 -15.52 10.27 -15.11
N ALA A 389 -15.64 9.64 -13.95
CA ALA A 389 -16.81 9.74 -13.08
C ALA A 389 -16.85 11.02 -12.21
N GLY A 390 -15.80 11.86 -12.26
CA GLY A 390 -15.68 13.07 -11.44
C GLY A 390 -15.46 12.78 -9.94
N VAL A 391 -14.95 11.60 -9.59
CA VAL A 391 -14.71 11.18 -8.21
C VAL A 391 -13.26 11.49 -7.82
N PRO A 392 -13.02 12.30 -6.77
CA PRO A 392 -11.67 12.57 -6.29
C PRO A 392 -11.04 11.31 -5.71
N TYR A 393 -9.77 11.04 -6.03
CA TYR A 393 -9.03 9.90 -5.53
C TYR A 393 -7.60 10.27 -5.11
N GLN A 394 -6.98 9.39 -4.33
CA GLN A 394 -5.58 9.45 -3.93
C GLN A 394 -4.91 8.08 -4.11
N LEU A 395 -3.70 8.08 -4.67
CA LEU A 395 -2.85 6.89 -4.74
C LEU A 395 -2.09 6.72 -3.44
N ARG A 396 -2.12 5.50 -2.89
CA ARG A 396 -1.33 5.16 -1.71
C ARG A 396 -0.26 4.13 -2.07
N GLY A 397 1.02 4.45 -1.74
CA GLY A 397 2.17 3.66 -2.18
C GLY A 397 2.94 4.29 -3.34
N ALA A 398 2.46 5.43 -3.87
CA ALA A 398 3.23 6.38 -4.66
C ALA A 398 4.07 7.31 -3.76
N GLU A 399 4.68 8.38 -4.28
CA GLU A 399 5.51 9.30 -3.49
C GLU A 399 4.86 9.68 -2.15
N ARG A 400 5.61 9.55 -1.07
CA ARG A 400 5.13 9.85 0.29
C ARG A 400 4.74 11.31 0.39
N PHE A 401 3.68 11.63 1.11
CA PHE A 401 3.13 12.99 1.17
C PHE A 401 4.19 14.06 1.44
N PHE A 402 5.02 13.88 2.48
CA PHE A 402 6.06 14.85 2.83
C PHE A 402 7.30 14.84 1.91
N GLU A 403 7.41 13.86 1.01
CA GLU A 403 8.44 13.77 -0.02
C GLU A 403 8.04 14.47 -1.33
N ARG A 404 6.75 14.79 -1.50
CA ARG A 404 6.24 15.51 -2.66
C ARG A 404 6.89 16.89 -2.78
N ALA A 405 7.25 17.28 -4.00
CA ALA A 405 7.97 18.52 -4.26
C ALA A 405 7.23 19.75 -3.70
N GLU A 406 5.91 19.83 -3.93
CA GLU A 406 5.05 20.92 -3.46
C GLU A 406 4.93 20.97 -1.93
N VAL A 407 4.91 19.84 -1.26
CA VAL A 407 4.83 19.76 0.20
C VAL A 407 6.15 20.16 0.85
N ARG A 408 7.28 19.77 0.24
CA ARG A 408 8.62 20.21 0.69
C ARG A 408 8.79 21.73 0.52
N GLU A 409 8.36 22.27 -0.63
CA GLU A 409 8.38 23.72 -0.89
C GLU A 409 7.54 24.47 0.14
N ALA A 410 6.32 24.01 0.39
CA ALA A 410 5.44 24.55 1.42
C ALA A 410 6.06 24.48 2.82
N GLY A 411 6.67 23.35 3.19
CA GLY A 411 7.36 23.18 4.47
C GLY A 411 8.55 24.13 4.64
N VAL A 412 9.28 24.41 3.57
CA VAL A 412 10.37 25.43 3.60
C VAL A 412 9.78 26.83 3.82
N ALA A 413 8.68 27.18 3.13
CA ALA A 413 8.01 28.48 3.28
C ALA A 413 7.46 28.67 4.70
N LEU A 414 6.78 27.64 5.26
CA LEU A 414 6.26 27.68 6.64
C LEU A 414 7.37 27.82 7.67
N ARG A 415 8.48 27.07 7.54
CA ARG A 415 9.66 27.22 8.41
C ARG A 415 10.29 28.60 8.29
N GLY A 416 10.31 29.18 7.08
CA GLY A 416 10.79 30.54 6.85
C GLY A 416 9.92 31.57 7.58
N ALA A 417 8.60 31.47 7.44
CA ALA A 417 7.64 32.34 8.10
C ALA A 417 7.68 32.21 9.63
N ALA A 418 7.73 30.99 10.16
CA ALA A 418 7.85 30.74 11.61
C ALA A 418 9.12 31.37 12.24
N ARG A 419 10.24 31.40 11.50
CA ARG A 419 11.47 32.07 11.94
C ARG A 419 11.40 33.59 11.82
N ALA A 420 10.68 34.13 10.84
CA ALA A 420 10.54 35.57 10.63
C ALA A 420 9.55 36.20 11.63
N GLY A 421 8.47 35.50 11.99
CA GLY A 421 7.45 35.96 12.92
C GLY A 421 7.92 36.14 14.38
N GLY A 422 9.14 35.71 14.71
CA GLY A 422 9.76 35.97 16.02
C GLY A 422 10.27 37.41 16.22
N ASN A 423 10.27 38.28 15.18
CA ASN A 423 10.90 39.60 15.29
C ASN A 423 10.10 40.79 14.74
N ASP A 424 8.97 40.60 14.05
CA ASP A 424 8.16 41.76 13.60
C ASP A 424 6.70 41.34 13.34
N SER A 425 5.82 41.73 14.27
CA SER A 425 4.38 41.58 14.15
C SER A 425 3.83 42.70 13.24
N LEU A 426 3.78 42.45 11.95
CA LEU A 426 3.10 43.37 10.99
C LEU A 426 1.80 42.78 10.42
N LEU A 427 1.32 41.65 10.93
CA LEU A 427 0.00 41.08 10.59
C LEU A 427 -0.81 40.94 11.89
N ASP A 428 -1.84 41.74 12.03
CA ASP A 428 -2.81 41.81 13.13
C ASP A 428 -3.71 40.54 13.24
N HIS A 429 -3.18 39.35 12.95
CA HIS A 429 -3.92 38.09 12.97
C HIS A 429 -3.22 37.02 13.83
N ALA A 430 -2.65 37.42 14.97
CA ALA A 430 -1.92 36.56 15.89
C ALA A 430 -2.76 35.42 16.52
N ASP A 431 -4.07 35.35 16.24
CA ASP A 431 -5.00 34.39 16.86
C ASP A 431 -5.63 33.38 15.87
N ASP A 432 -5.25 33.37 14.58
CA ASP A 432 -5.79 32.43 13.55
C ASP A 432 -4.65 31.73 12.79
N LEU A 433 -4.15 30.66 13.36
CA LEU A 433 -3.09 29.83 12.77
C LEU A 433 -3.41 29.33 11.36
N PRO A 434 -4.65 28.86 11.03
CA PRO A 434 -5.02 28.51 9.67
C PRO A 434 -4.98 29.68 8.69
N ALA A 435 -5.32 30.90 9.10
CA ALA A 435 -5.23 32.07 8.23
C ALA A 435 -3.77 32.41 7.91
N GLU A 436 -2.87 32.33 8.89
CA GLU A 436 -1.42 32.50 8.70
C GLU A 436 -0.86 31.45 7.72
N VAL A 437 -1.23 30.18 7.89
CA VAL A 437 -0.83 29.09 6.98
C VAL A 437 -1.35 29.34 5.57
N ARG A 438 -2.61 29.76 5.38
CA ARG A 438 -3.17 30.10 4.07
C ARG A 438 -2.40 31.25 3.42
N ALA A 439 -2.03 32.28 4.16
CA ALA A 439 -1.25 33.40 3.67
C ALA A 439 0.13 32.95 3.18
N VAL A 440 0.84 32.13 3.95
CA VAL A 440 2.14 31.59 3.56
C VAL A 440 2.01 30.68 2.32
N LEU A 441 1.04 29.77 2.30
CA LEU A 441 0.85 28.85 1.16
C LEU A 441 0.39 29.57 -0.11
N SER A 442 -0.24 30.74 -0.02
CA SER A 442 -0.58 31.55 -1.19
C SER A 442 0.67 31.96 -1.98
N THR A 443 1.80 32.16 -1.30
CA THR A 443 3.10 32.45 -1.95
C THR A 443 3.66 31.28 -2.74
N THR A 444 3.25 30.04 -2.41
CA THR A 444 3.61 28.82 -3.15
C THR A 444 2.58 28.44 -4.21
N GLY A 445 1.58 29.30 -4.46
CA GLY A 445 0.58 29.11 -5.51
C GLY A 445 -0.72 28.43 -5.06
N TRP A 446 -0.93 28.22 -3.77
CA TRP A 446 -2.20 27.75 -3.24
C TRP A 446 -3.29 28.83 -3.34
N ARG A 447 -4.53 28.43 -3.63
CA ARG A 447 -5.71 29.28 -3.65
C ARG A 447 -6.85 28.61 -2.89
N SER A 448 -7.76 29.41 -2.32
CA SER A 448 -8.93 28.89 -1.57
C SER A 448 -9.88 28.08 -2.47
N GLU A 449 -10.00 28.46 -3.75
CA GLU A 449 -10.82 27.74 -4.70
C GLU A 449 -10.01 26.66 -5.43
N PRO A 450 -10.57 25.44 -5.56
CA PRO A 450 -9.91 24.37 -6.29
C PRO A 450 -9.83 24.67 -7.79
N PRO A 451 -8.74 24.31 -8.48
CA PRO A 451 -8.65 24.44 -9.92
C PRO A 451 -9.69 23.57 -10.62
N THR A 452 -10.24 24.06 -11.72
CA THR A 452 -11.31 23.40 -12.50
C THR A 452 -10.82 22.19 -13.31
N GLY A 453 -9.50 21.97 -13.41
CA GLY A 453 -8.90 20.83 -14.12
C GLY A 453 -8.60 19.63 -13.21
N SER A 454 -8.44 18.45 -13.83
CA SER A 454 -7.86 17.25 -13.23
C SER A 454 -6.36 17.16 -13.56
N GLY A 455 -5.59 16.30 -12.84
CA GLY A 455 -4.18 16.05 -13.08
C GLY A 455 -3.24 16.79 -12.12
N ALA A 456 -1.97 16.93 -12.48
CA ALA A 456 -0.89 17.38 -11.59
C ALA A 456 -1.16 18.74 -10.90
N VAL A 457 -1.90 19.65 -11.54
CA VAL A 457 -2.28 20.95 -10.94
C VAL A 457 -3.29 20.76 -9.81
N ARG A 458 -4.24 19.83 -9.99
CA ARG A 458 -5.21 19.45 -8.98
C ARG A 458 -4.55 18.71 -7.83
N ASP A 459 -3.67 17.76 -8.13
CA ASP A 459 -2.92 16.98 -7.11
C ASP A 459 -2.05 17.90 -6.26
N ARG A 460 -1.35 18.87 -6.87
CA ARG A 460 -0.61 19.92 -6.16
C ARG A 460 -1.52 20.72 -5.23
N TRP A 461 -2.65 21.19 -5.74
CA TRP A 461 -3.61 21.95 -4.94
C TRP A 461 -4.14 21.13 -3.76
N GLU A 462 -4.48 19.86 -3.98
CA GLU A 462 -4.97 18.95 -2.93
C GLU A 462 -3.94 18.67 -1.85
N SER A 463 -2.66 18.54 -2.24
CA SER A 463 -1.55 18.39 -1.31
C SER A 463 -1.41 19.62 -0.40
N LEU A 464 -1.48 20.81 -0.97
CA LEU A 464 -1.40 22.07 -0.20
C LEU A 464 -2.65 22.31 0.65
N ALA A 465 -3.85 22.01 0.13
CA ALA A 465 -5.10 22.07 0.89
C ALA A 465 -5.11 21.09 2.08
N ALA A 466 -4.42 19.97 1.96
CA ALA A 466 -4.25 19.03 3.07
C ALA A 466 -3.40 19.61 4.20
N LEU A 467 -2.40 20.46 3.90
CA LEU A 467 -1.63 21.19 4.93
C LEU A 467 -2.49 22.22 5.65
N VAL A 468 -3.37 22.93 4.92
CA VAL A 468 -4.31 23.90 5.55
C VAL A 468 -5.25 23.18 6.52
N ARG A 469 -5.86 22.06 6.09
CA ARG A 469 -6.72 21.25 6.99
C ARG A 469 -5.97 20.74 8.21
N LEU A 470 -4.71 20.35 8.04
CA LEU A 470 -3.88 19.92 9.14
C LEU A 470 -3.67 21.05 10.16
N ALA A 471 -3.48 22.30 9.69
CA ALA A 471 -3.40 23.47 10.57
C ALA A 471 -4.72 23.72 11.30
N GLU A 472 -5.87 23.61 10.63
CA GLU A 472 -7.21 23.74 11.23
C GLU A 472 -7.45 22.67 12.32
N ASP A 473 -7.06 21.43 12.07
CA ASP A 473 -7.17 20.34 13.03
C ASP A 473 -6.21 20.51 14.21
N PHE A 474 -5.01 21.02 13.94
CA PHE A 474 -4.01 21.28 14.96
C PHE A 474 -4.43 22.39 15.91
N GLU A 475 -4.91 23.51 15.40
CA GLU A 475 -5.43 24.61 16.20
C GLU A 475 -6.64 24.19 17.04
N ARG A 476 -7.56 23.41 16.47
CA ARG A 476 -8.71 22.86 17.20
C ARG A 476 -8.28 21.97 18.38
N ALA A 477 -7.20 21.19 18.17
CA ALA A 477 -6.62 20.34 19.21
C ALA A 477 -5.77 21.10 20.23
N HIS A 478 -5.17 22.23 19.82
CA HIS A 478 -4.27 23.06 20.62
C HIS A 478 -4.63 24.55 20.44
N PRO A 479 -5.71 25.03 21.09
CA PRO A 479 -6.10 26.45 20.98
C PRO A 479 -4.96 27.38 21.39
N GLY A 480 -4.67 28.38 20.53
CA GLY A 480 -3.56 29.32 20.74
C GLY A 480 -2.18 28.79 20.31
N ALA A 481 -2.12 27.68 19.57
CA ALA A 481 -0.88 27.19 18.98
C ALA A 481 -0.35 28.17 17.92
N THR A 482 0.97 28.31 17.88
CA THR A 482 1.68 29.19 16.96
C THR A 482 2.08 28.44 15.67
N LEU A 483 2.48 29.19 14.63
CA LEU A 483 3.06 28.61 13.42
C LEU A 483 4.33 27.78 13.73
N SER A 484 5.10 28.18 14.74
CA SER A 484 6.27 27.41 15.18
C SER A 484 5.90 26.05 15.77
N ASP A 485 4.81 25.99 16.54
CA ASP A 485 4.30 24.73 17.08
C ASP A 485 3.79 23.81 15.97
N LEU A 486 3.09 24.35 14.98
CA LEU A 486 2.65 23.62 13.80
C LEU A 486 3.85 23.09 13.00
N VAL A 487 4.89 23.90 12.78
CA VAL A 487 6.10 23.48 12.06
C VAL A 487 6.79 22.33 12.79
N ALA A 488 6.89 22.38 14.11
CA ALA A 488 7.44 21.28 14.92
C ALA A 488 6.59 19.99 14.77
N GLU A 489 5.26 20.10 14.79
CA GLU A 489 4.36 18.98 14.53
C GLU A 489 4.49 18.42 13.10
N LEU A 490 4.63 19.30 12.09
CA LEU A 490 4.88 18.87 10.70
C LEU A 490 6.20 18.12 10.56
N ASP A 491 7.27 18.60 11.23
CA ASP A 491 8.58 17.93 11.22
C ASP A 491 8.51 16.57 11.96
N GLU A 492 7.78 16.47 13.06
CA GLU A 492 7.54 15.20 13.75
C GLU A 492 6.72 14.24 12.85
N ARG A 493 5.67 14.72 12.18
CA ARG A 493 4.87 13.94 11.23
C ARG A 493 5.66 13.54 9.99
N ALA A 494 6.51 14.41 9.48
CA ALA A 494 7.39 14.09 8.37
C ALA A 494 8.39 12.99 8.76
N ALA A 495 8.99 13.09 9.95
CA ALA A 495 9.86 12.05 10.50
C ALA A 495 9.11 10.73 10.76
N ALA A 496 7.87 10.81 11.23
CA ALA A 496 6.98 9.66 11.44
C ALA A 496 6.22 9.23 10.17
N GLN A 497 6.33 9.99 9.07
CA GLN A 497 5.63 9.79 7.78
C GLN A 497 4.09 9.81 7.90
N HIS A 498 3.55 10.58 8.81
CA HIS A 498 2.11 10.78 8.96
C HIS A 498 1.60 11.78 7.92
N ALA A 499 1.05 11.29 6.80
CA ALA A 499 0.37 12.13 5.82
C ALA A 499 -0.98 12.64 6.36
N PRO A 500 -1.34 13.91 6.14
CA PRO A 500 -2.71 14.38 6.40
C PRO A 500 -3.71 13.66 5.49
N THR A 501 -4.95 13.53 5.98
CA THR A 501 -6.01 12.84 5.24
C THR A 501 -6.47 13.70 4.07
N VAL A 502 -6.17 13.31 2.85
CA VAL A 502 -6.79 13.88 1.64
C VAL A 502 -8.20 13.31 1.52
N GLN A 503 -9.20 14.16 1.27
CA GLN A 503 -10.60 13.72 1.11
C GLN A 503 -10.83 13.16 -0.30
N GLY A 504 -10.37 11.95 -0.57
CA GLY A 504 -10.57 11.26 -1.83
C GLY A 504 -10.59 9.75 -1.65
N VAL A 505 -11.14 9.03 -2.64
CA VAL A 505 -11.15 7.56 -2.66
C VAL A 505 -9.70 7.05 -2.66
N THR A 506 -9.39 6.13 -1.77
CA THR A 506 -8.04 5.56 -1.70
C THR A 506 -7.86 4.44 -2.72
N LEU A 507 -6.91 4.60 -3.62
CA LEU A 507 -6.41 3.56 -4.50
C LEU A 507 -5.12 2.97 -3.90
N ALA A 508 -5.08 1.67 -3.60
CA ALA A 508 -3.93 1.05 -2.96
C ALA A 508 -3.77 -0.42 -3.33
N SER A 509 -2.53 -0.93 -3.27
CA SER A 509 -2.35 -2.38 -3.28
C SER A 509 -2.83 -3.00 -1.97
N LEU A 510 -3.25 -4.27 -2.02
CA LEU A 510 -3.67 -5.04 -0.84
C LEU A 510 -2.61 -5.02 0.29
N HIS A 511 -1.31 -5.06 -0.07
CA HIS A 511 -0.21 -4.96 0.90
C HIS A 511 -0.18 -3.60 1.60
N SER A 512 -0.35 -2.51 0.83
CA SER A 512 -0.36 -1.14 1.37
C SER A 512 -1.59 -0.83 2.22
N ALA A 513 -2.64 -1.65 2.11
CA ALA A 513 -3.87 -1.52 2.88
C ALA A 513 -3.76 -2.10 4.31
N LYS A 514 -2.70 -2.85 4.62
CA LYS A 514 -2.50 -3.41 5.97
C LYS A 514 -2.41 -2.31 7.02
N GLY A 515 -3.14 -2.46 8.12
CA GLY A 515 -3.22 -1.47 9.20
C GLY A 515 -4.21 -0.33 8.96
N LEU A 516 -4.91 -0.32 7.80
CA LEU A 516 -5.91 0.67 7.46
C LEU A 516 -7.32 0.06 7.50
N GLU A 517 -8.35 0.91 7.40
CA GLU A 517 -9.75 0.50 7.37
C GLU A 517 -10.62 1.60 6.78
N TRP A 518 -11.70 1.22 6.10
CA TRP A 518 -12.65 2.12 5.44
C TRP A 518 -14.08 1.63 5.61
N ASP A 519 -15.03 2.53 5.47
CA ASP A 519 -16.46 2.16 5.51
C ASP A 519 -16.87 1.35 4.29
N ALA A 520 -16.25 1.63 3.12
CA ALA A 520 -16.49 0.88 1.89
C ALA A 520 -15.17 0.44 1.25
N VAL A 521 -15.08 -0.85 0.90
CA VAL A 521 -13.92 -1.44 0.23
C VAL A 521 -14.35 -2.18 -1.03
N PHE A 522 -13.66 -1.88 -2.12
CA PHE A 522 -13.77 -2.55 -3.41
C PHE A 522 -12.50 -3.36 -3.65
N LEU A 523 -12.62 -4.69 -3.65
CA LEU A 523 -11.54 -5.61 -3.99
C LEU A 523 -11.69 -5.99 -5.46
N VAL A 524 -10.76 -5.53 -6.29
CA VAL A 524 -10.90 -5.57 -7.74
C VAL A 524 -9.87 -6.46 -8.42
N GLY A 525 -10.18 -6.93 -9.64
CA GLY A 525 -9.30 -7.77 -10.44
C GLY A 525 -9.06 -9.16 -9.82
N LEU A 526 -10.04 -9.72 -9.10
CA LEU A 526 -9.92 -11.00 -8.40
C LEU A 526 -10.03 -12.21 -9.35
N THR A 527 -9.05 -12.34 -10.23
CA THR A 527 -8.96 -13.44 -11.22
C THR A 527 -7.82 -14.41 -10.90
N GLU A 528 -7.97 -15.66 -11.34
CA GLU A 528 -6.88 -16.64 -11.35
C GLU A 528 -5.66 -16.09 -12.09
N GLY A 529 -4.47 -16.24 -11.48
CA GLY A 529 -3.22 -15.67 -12.00
C GLY A 529 -2.93 -14.26 -11.54
N MET A 530 -3.95 -13.54 -11.02
CA MET A 530 -3.78 -12.29 -10.29
C MET A 530 -3.93 -12.50 -8.78
N MET A 531 -4.88 -13.33 -8.37
CA MET A 531 -5.12 -13.72 -6.98
C MET A 531 -5.54 -15.22 -6.92
N PRO A 532 -4.67 -16.16 -6.56
CA PRO A 532 -3.24 -15.98 -6.28
C PRO A 532 -2.47 -15.52 -7.52
N ILE A 533 -1.40 -14.78 -7.28
CA ILE A 533 -0.52 -14.33 -8.36
C ILE A 533 0.22 -15.51 -9.00
N THR A 534 0.54 -15.43 -10.29
CA THR A 534 1.15 -16.55 -11.05
C THR A 534 2.47 -17.08 -10.49
N TYR A 535 3.20 -16.26 -9.73
CA TYR A 535 4.47 -16.69 -9.13
C TYR A 535 4.29 -17.45 -7.80
N ALA A 536 3.12 -17.39 -7.17
CA ALA A 536 2.80 -18.18 -6.00
C ALA A 536 2.61 -19.65 -6.40
N LYS A 537 3.68 -20.43 -6.33
CA LYS A 537 3.72 -21.83 -6.80
C LYS A 537 3.64 -22.84 -5.66
N THR A 538 4.24 -22.50 -4.50
CA THR A 538 4.23 -23.40 -3.35
C THR A 538 2.93 -23.26 -2.54
N PRO A 539 2.52 -24.30 -1.81
CA PRO A 539 1.35 -24.22 -0.93
C PRO A 539 1.42 -23.05 0.05
N GLU A 540 2.60 -22.77 0.60
CA GLU A 540 2.83 -21.68 1.56
C GLU A 540 2.62 -20.31 0.90
N GLN A 541 3.11 -20.12 -0.33
CA GLN A 541 2.91 -18.89 -1.11
C GLN A 541 1.42 -18.70 -1.47
N ILE A 542 0.73 -19.78 -1.85
CA ILE A 542 -0.72 -19.73 -2.15
C ILE A 542 -1.51 -19.36 -0.89
N GLU A 543 -1.14 -19.90 0.27
CA GLU A 543 -1.78 -19.54 1.55
C GLU A 543 -1.44 -18.09 1.97
N GLU A 544 -0.28 -17.54 1.61
CA GLU A 544 0.02 -16.11 1.81
C GLU A 544 -0.88 -15.23 0.95
N GLU A 545 -1.13 -15.59 -0.30
CA GLU A 545 -2.08 -14.89 -1.17
C GLU A 545 -3.53 -14.97 -0.61
N ARG A 546 -3.92 -16.08 0.01
CA ARG A 546 -5.20 -16.20 0.72
C ARG A 546 -5.25 -15.23 1.91
N ARG A 547 -4.19 -15.15 2.71
CA ARG A 547 -4.09 -14.18 3.82
C ARG A 547 -4.12 -12.74 3.32
N LEU A 548 -3.52 -12.49 2.16
CA LEU A 548 -3.56 -11.16 1.53
C LEU A 548 -4.99 -10.76 1.15
N LEU A 549 -5.78 -11.69 0.59
CA LEU A 549 -7.20 -11.45 0.32
C LEU A 549 -7.99 -11.27 1.63
N TYR A 550 -7.72 -12.07 2.65
CA TYR A 550 -8.31 -11.91 3.99
C TYR A 550 -8.00 -10.53 4.58
N VAL A 551 -6.76 -10.04 4.46
CA VAL A 551 -6.41 -8.68 4.86
C VAL A 551 -7.27 -7.68 4.12
N GLY A 552 -7.45 -7.80 2.80
CA GLY A 552 -8.30 -6.91 2.01
C GLY A 552 -9.76 -6.91 2.50
N VAL A 553 -10.37 -8.08 2.70
CA VAL A 553 -11.74 -8.23 3.19
C VAL A 553 -11.92 -7.56 4.56
N THR A 554 -10.98 -7.77 5.48
CA THR A 554 -11.04 -7.22 6.84
C THR A 554 -10.73 -5.72 6.93
N ARG A 555 -10.50 -5.04 5.78
CA ARG A 555 -10.40 -3.56 5.75
C ARG A 555 -11.77 -2.90 5.70
N ALA A 556 -12.82 -3.61 5.28
CA ALA A 556 -14.17 -3.08 5.20
C ALA A 556 -14.85 -3.04 6.56
N ARG A 557 -15.45 -1.89 6.88
CA ARG A 557 -16.34 -1.76 8.06
C ARG A 557 -17.78 -2.14 7.73
N PHE A 558 -18.35 -1.64 6.63
CA PHE A 558 -19.74 -1.82 6.25
C PHE A 558 -19.93 -2.41 4.86
N HIS A 559 -19.40 -1.75 3.84
CA HIS A 559 -19.63 -2.12 2.44
C HIS A 559 -18.42 -2.86 1.90
N LEU A 560 -18.64 -4.01 1.30
CA LEU A 560 -17.61 -4.80 0.66
C LEU A 560 -18.09 -5.25 -0.72
N ALA A 561 -17.31 -4.94 -1.75
CA ALA A 561 -17.54 -5.43 -3.09
C ALA A 561 -16.29 -6.18 -3.59
N LEU A 562 -16.52 -7.35 -4.21
CA LEU A 562 -15.48 -8.19 -4.80
C LEU A 562 -15.79 -8.32 -6.29
N SER A 563 -14.84 -7.97 -7.16
CA SER A 563 -15.09 -7.99 -8.60
C SER A 563 -13.97 -8.67 -9.38
N TRP A 564 -14.33 -9.13 -10.56
CA TRP A 564 -13.43 -9.72 -11.54
C TRP A 564 -13.94 -9.50 -12.95
N SER A 565 -13.01 -9.53 -13.92
CA SER A 565 -13.31 -9.41 -15.34
C SER A 565 -13.02 -10.71 -16.09
N LEU A 566 -13.86 -11.06 -17.08
CA LEU A 566 -13.72 -12.27 -17.91
C LEU A 566 -12.67 -12.13 -19.00
N SER A 567 -12.36 -10.90 -19.41
CA SER A 567 -11.31 -10.60 -20.39
C SER A 567 -10.49 -9.38 -19.97
N ARG A 568 -9.38 -9.13 -20.63
CA ARG A 568 -8.53 -7.95 -20.37
C ARG A 568 -9.00 -6.72 -21.14
N SER A 569 -9.51 -6.92 -22.33
CA SER A 569 -9.83 -5.83 -23.25
C SER A 569 -11.25 -5.97 -23.75
N PRO A 570 -11.92 -4.86 -24.10
CA PRO A 570 -13.26 -4.86 -24.70
C PRO A 570 -13.32 -5.78 -25.92
N GLY A 571 -14.35 -6.63 -26.00
CA GLY A 571 -14.51 -7.61 -27.07
C GLY A 571 -13.51 -8.77 -27.05
N GLY A 572 -12.68 -8.86 -26.04
CA GLY A 572 -11.76 -9.98 -25.81
C GLY A 572 -12.52 -11.29 -25.55
N ARG A 573 -11.90 -12.44 -25.86
CA ARG A 573 -12.50 -13.74 -25.52
C ARG A 573 -12.55 -13.91 -24.00
N PRO A 574 -13.72 -14.27 -23.44
CA PRO A 574 -13.82 -14.68 -22.04
C PRO A 574 -12.91 -15.90 -21.79
N GLY A 575 -11.86 -15.72 -21.02
CA GLY A 575 -10.90 -16.79 -20.73
C GLY A 575 -10.41 -16.76 -19.29
N ARG A 576 -10.71 -15.68 -18.56
CA ARG A 576 -10.36 -15.52 -17.16
C ARG A 576 -11.42 -16.16 -16.27
N ARG A 577 -11.00 -16.62 -15.13
CA ARG A 577 -11.86 -17.20 -14.10
C ARG A 577 -11.69 -16.40 -12.80
N PRO A 578 -12.75 -16.28 -12.00
CA PRO A 578 -12.61 -15.70 -10.67
C PRO A 578 -11.63 -16.51 -9.83
N THR A 579 -10.99 -15.85 -8.89
CA THR A 579 -10.05 -16.48 -7.96
C THR A 579 -10.66 -17.71 -7.28
N ARG A 580 -9.87 -18.78 -7.18
CA ARG A 580 -10.23 -20.02 -6.46
C ARG A 580 -10.59 -19.78 -4.98
N PHE A 581 -10.10 -18.72 -4.38
CA PHE A 581 -10.36 -18.39 -2.98
C PHE A 581 -11.83 -18.04 -2.69
N LEU A 582 -12.59 -17.68 -3.73
CA LEU A 582 -14.03 -17.40 -3.62
C LEU A 582 -14.92 -18.62 -3.89
N ASN A 583 -14.35 -19.80 -4.15
CA ASN A 583 -15.13 -21.01 -4.35
C ASN A 583 -15.88 -21.38 -3.06
N GLY A 584 -17.19 -21.66 -3.19
CA GLY A 584 -18.05 -21.95 -2.03
C GLY A 584 -18.45 -20.74 -1.17
N LEU A 585 -17.89 -19.53 -1.44
CA LEU A 585 -18.22 -18.31 -0.70
C LEU A 585 -19.14 -17.38 -1.48
N ARG A 586 -19.24 -17.56 -2.80
CA ARG A 586 -20.13 -16.78 -3.65
C ARG A 586 -21.56 -17.33 -3.59
N PRO A 587 -22.61 -16.47 -3.60
CA PRO A 587 -23.98 -16.93 -3.74
C PRO A 587 -24.12 -17.80 -5.01
N GLY A 588 -24.71 -18.96 -4.90
CA GLY A 588 -24.94 -19.88 -6.03
C GLY A 588 -23.73 -20.76 -6.44
N SER A 589 -22.57 -20.66 -5.80
CA SER A 589 -21.47 -21.60 -6.03
C SER A 589 -21.66 -22.87 -5.20
N THR A 590 -21.91 -24.00 -5.85
CA THR A 590 -21.93 -25.31 -5.17
C THR A 590 -20.49 -25.74 -4.91
N GLY A 591 -20.06 -25.64 -3.65
CA GLY A 591 -18.82 -26.30 -3.18
C GLY A 591 -19.00 -27.82 -3.16
N PRO A 592 -17.94 -28.63 -3.27
CA PRO A 592 -18.03 -30.06 -3.12
C PRO A 592 -18.41 -30.39 -1.64
N GLY A 593 -19.71 -30.54 -1.38
CA GLY A 593 -20.21 -31.07 -0.11
C GLY A 593 -21.09 -30.17 0.76
N GLY A 594 -22.03 -29.40 0.22
CA GLY A 594 -22.94 -28.60 1.03
C GLY A 594 -24.39 -28.56 0.49
N ARG A 595 -25.34 -29.14 1.24
CA ARG A 595 -26.77 -29.05 0.96
C ARG A 595 -27.26 -27.61 1.10
N SER A 596 -27.95 -27.12 0.07
CA SER A 596 -28.69 -25.85 0.04
C SER A 596 -29.67 -25.73 1.21
N ALA A 597 -29.54 -24.66 2.00
CA ALA A 597 -30.63 -24.16 2.82
C ALA A 597 -31.07 -22.82 2.20
N ALA A 598 -32.16 -22.86 1.47
CA ALA A 598 -32.89 -21.69 1.02
C ALA A 598 -33.60 -21.05 2.20
N ALA A 599 -33.29 -19.80 2.52
CA ALA A 599 -34.16 -18.94 3.31
C ALA A 599 -34.36 -17.61 2.57
N ALA A 600 -35.56 -17.40 2.12
CA ALA A 600 -36.05 -16.15 1.54
C ALA A 600 -36.26 -15.10 2.65
N GLY A 601 -35.83 -13.86 2.41
CA GLY A 601 -36.19 -12.67 3.19
C GLY A 601 -35.91 -11.41 2.40
N PRO A 602 -36.69 -10.31 2.54
CA PRO A 602 -36.88 -9.31 1.50
C PRO A 602 -35.87 -8.15 1.50
N GLY A 603 -35.46 -7.74 0.32
CA GLY A 603 -35.21 -6.36 -0.09
C GLY A 603 -34.04 -5.62 0.54
N GLY A 604 -32.84 -5.75 -0.06
CA GLY A 604 -31.76 -4.79 0.07
C GLY A 604 -31.32 -4.28 -1.31
N VAL A 605 -31.11 -2.98 -1.42
CA VAL A 605 -30.95 -2.12 -2.61
C VAL A 605 -29.73 -2.44 -3.51
N TRP A 606 -29.28 -3.68 -3.60
CA TRP A 606 -28.09 -4.07 -4.38
C TRP A 606 -28.35 -5.21 -5.38
N ALA A 607 -29.57 -5.34 -5.89
CA ALA A 607 -29.85 -6.25 -6.99
C ALA A 607 -29.36 -5.63 -8.29
N GLY A 608 -28.35 -6.21 -8.92
CA GLY A 608 -27.87 -5.81 -10.23
C GLY A 608 -28.92 -6.06 -11.30
N ASP A 609 -29.35 -5.00 -11.99
CA ASP A 609 -30.15 -5.10 -13.22
C ASP A 609 -29.31 -5.77 -14.32
N GLY A 610 -29.57 -7.03 -14.54
CA GLY A 610 -29.17 -7.71 -15.75
C GLY A 610 -30.05 -7.22 -16.90
N PHE A 611 -29.46 -6.56 -17.86
CA PHE A 611 -30.10 -6.24 -19.12
C PHE A 611 -30.49 -7.55 -19.84
N ARG A 612 -31.75 -7.87 -19.76
CA ARG A 612 -32.42 -8.76 -20.75
C ARG A 612 -32.95 -7.87 -21.86
N SER A 613 -32.30 -7.86 -23.00
CA SER A 613 -32.93 -7.49 -24.27
C SER A 613 -33.91 -8.59 -24.64
N GLY A 614 -35.18 -8.30 -24.54
CA GLY A 614 -36.22 -9.10 -25.10
C GLY A 614 -36.35 -8.79 -26.58
N GLU A 615 -36.32 -9.82 -27.40
CA GLU A 615 -36.98 -9.80 -28.71
C GLU A 615 -37.84 -11.05 -28.85
N ASP A 616 -39.13 -10.82 -28.89
CA ASP A 616 -40.16 -11.75 -29.35
C ASP A 616 -40.05 -11.92 -30.89
N GLY A 617 -40.28 -13.12 -31.36
CA GLY A 617 -40.60 -13.29 -32.78
C GLY A 617 -40.40 -14.68 -33.36
N ALA A 618 -41.39 -15.55 -33.17
CA ALA A 618 -41.99 -16.56 -34.07
C ALA A 618 -41.12 -17.35 -35.07
N ALA A 619 -41.18 -18.65 -34.85
CA ALA A 619 -41.50 -19.77 -35.77
C ALA A 619 -40.88 -19.86 -37.18
N GLY A 620 -40.29 -21.04 -37.48
CA GLY A 620 -40.27 -21.59 -38.80
C GLY A 620 -39.07 -22.43 -39.19
N GLY A 621 -39.20 -23.70 -39.08
CA GLY A 621 -38.76 -24.89 -39.77
C GLY A 621 -37.54 -24.89 -40.70
N GLY A 622 -36.84 -26.02 -40.67
CA GLY A 622 -36.18 -26.59 -41.85
C GLY A 622 -34.68 -26.71 -41.79
N GLY A 623 -34.22 -27.82 -41.55
CA GLY A 623 -33.24 -28.74 -42.09
C GLY A 623 -31.90 -28.27 -42.66
N GLU A 624 -30.90 -29.06 -42.27
CA GLU A 624 -29.73 -29.44 -43.10
C GLU A 624 -28.54 -28.46 -43.22
N GLY A 625 -27.41 -28.95 -42.86
CA GLY A 625 -26.13 -28.52 -43.43
C GLY A 625 -25.09 -27.97 -42.44
N ARG A 626 -24.39 -28.88 -41.76
CA ARG A 626 -23.09 -28.54 -41.17
C ARG A 626 -22.08 -28.23 -42.27
N PRO A 627 -21.41 -27.09 -42.24
CA PRO A 627 -20.10 -26.99 -42.87
C PRO A 627 -18.99 -27.07 -41.83
N ALA A 628 -17.97 -27.79 -42.25
CA ALA A 628 -16.76 -28.10 -41.52
C ALA A 628 -16.07 -26.87 -40.92
N ALA A 629 -15.55 -27.07 -39.70
CA ALA A 629 -14.67 -26.14 -39.00
C ALA A 629 -13.43 -25.79 -39.85
N ALA A 630 -13.35 -24.55 -40.28
CA ALA A 630 -12.12 -24.00 -40.87
C ALA A 630 -11.01 -24.00 -39.82
N ARG A 631 -10.00 -24.82 -40.00
CA ARG A 631 -8.74 -24.81 -39.24
C ARG A 631 -8.11 -23.42 -39.33
N ARG A 632 -8.15 -22.67 -38.21
CA ARG A 632 -7.38 -21.44 -38.09
C ARG A 632 -5.89 -21.79 -38.12
N LYS A 633 -5.16 -21.18 -39.05
CA LYS A 633 -3.69 -21.21 -39.13
C LYS A 633 -3.12 -20.71 -37.77
N PRO A 634 -2.09 -21.35 -37.19
CA PRO A 634 -1.42 -20.85 -36.01
C PRO A 634 -0.85 -19.45 -36.30
N ARG A 635 -1.14 -18.47 -35.45
CA ARG A 635 -0.51 -17.15 -35.54
C ARG A 635 0.97 -17.36 -35.23
N THR A 636 1.83 -17.01 -36.16
CA THR A 636 3.30 -16.91 -35.93
C THR A 636 3.55 -15.93 -34.77
N PRO A 637 4.38 -16.28 -33.79
CA PRO A 637 4.73 -15.36 -32.73
C PRO A 637 5.39 -14.10 -33.33
N ALA A 638 5.05 -12.93 -32.73
CA ALA A 638 5.65 -11.66 -33.13
C ALA A 638 7.18 -11.73 -32.97
N ARG A 639 7.91 -11.25 -33.99
CA ARG A 639 9.37 -11.28 -33.98
C ARG A 639 9.92 -9.86 -34.14
N CYS A 640 11.06 -9.60 -33.50
CA CYS A 640 11.81 -8.36 -33.66
C CYS A 640 12.18 -8.15 -35.14
N ARG A 641 11.84 -6.99 -35.69
CA ARG A 641 12.12 -6.62 -37.09
C ARG A 641 13.62 -6.47 -37.42
N VAL A 642 14.45 -6.26 -36.36
CA VAL A 642 15.90 -6.06 -36.53
C VAL A 642 16.66 -7.38 -36.36
N CYS A 643 16.46 -8.13 -35.27
CA CYS A 643 17.26 -9.32 -34.97
C CYS A 643 16.49 -10.64 -35.11
N GLY A 644 15.17 -10.62 -35.40
CA GLY A 644 14.34 -11.82 -35.56
C GLY A 644 13.97 -12.55 -34.25
N ARG A 645 14.39 -12.07 -33.07
CA ARG A 645 14.05 -12.64 -31.76
C ARG A 645 12.52 -12.60 -31.55
N THR A 646 11.98 -13.63 -30.93
CA THR A 646 10.56 -13.65 -30.55
C THR A 646 10.32 -12.60 -29.47
N LEU A 647 9.35 -11.72 -29.70
CA LEU A 647 8.97 -10.66 -28.78
C LEU A 647 7.94 -11.21 -27.78
N THR A 648 8.22 -11.03 -26.50
CA THR A 648 7.35 -11.51 -25.40
C THR A 648 6.83 -10.36 -24.53
N ASP A 649 7.52 -9.21 -24.53
CA ASP A 649 7.08 -8.00 -23.82
C ASP A 649 6.08 -7.19 -24.64
N ALA A 650 5.07 -6.63 -23.96
CA ALA A 650 4.02 -5.83 -24.62
C ALA A 650 4.55 -4.52 -25.23
N GLY A 651 5.65 -3.95 -24.67
CA GLY A 651 6.33 -2.78 -25.17
C GLY A 651 7.13 -3.10 -26.42
N GLU A 652 7.91 -4.19 -26.39
CA GLU A 652 8.65 -4.71 -27.56
C GLU A 652 7.70 -5.07 -28.71
N MET A 653 6.57 -5.70 -28.39
CA MET A 653 5.56 -6.02 -29.40
C MET A 653 4.88 -4.78 -30.00
N LYS A 654 4.78 -3.68 -29.25
CA LYS A 654 4.29 -2.39 -29.76
C LYS A 654 5.25 -1.77 -30.77
N LEU A 655 6.55 -1.86 -30.49
CA LEU A 655 7.61 -1.34 -31.36
C LEU A 655 8.02 -2.32 -32.44
N MET A 656 7.53 -3.59 -32.39
CA MET A 656 8.02 -4.70 -33.23
C MET A 656 9.54 -4.83 -33.19
N ARG A 657 10.17 -4.39 -32.12
CA ARG A 657 11.62 -4.35 -31.91
C ARG A 657 11.92 -4.68 -30.45
N CYS A 658 12.94 -5.53 -30.19
CA CYS A 658 13.39 -5.82 -28.86
C CYS A 658 14.22 -4.65 -28.30
N ASP A 659 14.25 -4.51 -26.98
CA ASP A 659 14.98 -3.43 -26.30
C ASP A 659 16.52 -3.50 -26.55
N ASP A 660 17.06 -4.67 -26.91
CA ASP A 660 18.47 -4.88 -27.21
C ASP A 660 18.92 -4.40 -28.60
N CYS A 661 17.96 -4.09 -29.50
CA CYS A 661 18.28 -3.61 -30.84
C CYS A 661 18.32 -2.08 -30.91
N PRO A 662 19.26 -1.49 -31.69
CA PRO A 662 19.32 -0.05 -31.86
C PRO A 662 18.00 0.49 -32.45
N SER A 663 17.58 1.68 -31.97
CA SER A 663 16.44 2.40 -32.53
C SER A 663 16.83 3.00 -33.87
N ASP A 664 15.97 2.85 -34.86
CA ASP A 664 16.02 3.55 -36.15
C ASP A 664 15.01 4.72 -36.20
N MET A 665 14.60 5.19 -35.00
CA MET A 665 13.68 6.30 -34.84
C MET A 665 14.26 7.59 -35.42
N ASP A 666 13.47 8.31 -36.21
CA ASP A 666 13.76 9.68 -36.60
C ASP A 666 13.57 10.61 -35.41
N GLU A 667 14.68 11.00 -34.77
CA GLU A 667 14.68 11.87 -33.59
C GLU A 667 14.04 13.24 -33.88
N ALA A 668 14.28 13.80 -35.06
CA ALA A 668 13.70 15.09 -35.45
C ALA A 668 12.17 14.99 -35.64
N LEU A 669 11.69 13.90 -36.18
CA LEU A 669 10.26 13.61 -36.29
C LEU A 669 9.63 13.37 -34.90
N TYR A 670 10.34 12.63 -34.04
CA TYR A 670 9.87 12.42 -32.66
C TYR A 670 9.72 13.73 -31.88
N GLU A 671 10.70 14.63 -31.96
CA GLU A 671 10.63 15.95 -31.31
C GLU A 671 9.45 16.78 -31.83
N ARG A 672 9.24 16.82 -33.16
CA ARG A 672 8.08 17.52 -33.74
C ARG A 672 6.76 16.95 -33.27
N LEU A 673 6.62 15.63 -33.25
CA LEU A 673 5.41 14.95 -32.74
C LEU A 673 5.22 15.21 -31.25
N HIS A 674 6.30 15.24 -30.46
CA HIS A 674 6.28 15.53 -29.05
C HIS A 674 5.82 16.96 -28.74
N ASP A 675 6.37 17.95 -29.46
CA ASP A 675 6.02 19.36 -29.31
C ASP A 675 4.58 19.63 -29.76
N TRP A 676 4.18 19.06 -30.90
CA TRP A 676 2.80 19.11 -31.37
C TRP A 676 1.84 18.53 -30.33
N ARG A 677 2.16 17.34 -29.79
CA ARG A 677 1.34 16.71 -28.75
C ARG A 677 1.20 17.61 -27.51
N ALA A 678 2.29 18.23 -27.08
CA ALA A 678 2.27 19.14 -25.93
C ALA A 678 1.39 20.36 -26.18
N GLY A 679 1.45 20.95 -27.38
CA GLY A 679 0.57 22.02 -27.82
C GLY A 679 -0.90 21.58 -27.83
N ARG A 680 -1.19 20.45 -28.47
CA ARG A 680 -2.56 19.93 -28.60
C ARG A 680 -3.16 19.52 -27.25
N ALA A 681 -2.35 18.92 -26.36
CA ALA A 681 -2.74 18.60 -24.99
C ALA A 681 -3.15 19.86 -24.21
N LYS A 682 -2.42 20.95 -24.37
CA LYS A 682 -2.70 22.25 -23.76
C LYS A 682 -4.00 22.87 -24.31
N GLU A 683 -4.24 22.79 -25.62
CA GLU A 683 -5.46 23.31 -26.26
C GLU A 683 -6.72 22.57 -25.79
N ILE A 684 -6.65 21.25 -25.69
CA ILE A 684 -7.80 20.42 -25.23
C ILE A 684 -7.89 20.29 -23.71
N GLY A 685 -6.98 20.93 -22.95
CA GLY A 685 -6.95 20.88 -21.49
C GLY A 685 -6.73 19.49 -20.89
N GLN A 686 -6.05 18.59 -21.62
CA GLN A 686 -5.78 17.23 -21.17
C GLN A 686 -4.27 16.95 -21.08
N PRO A 687 -3.84 15.98 -20.23
CA PRO A 687 -2.45 15.56 -20.18
C PRO A 687 -1.97 15.02 -21.54
N ALA A 688 -0.70 15.27 -21.86
CA ALA A 688 -0.09 14.90 -23.14
C ALA A 688 -0.25 13.42 -23.52
N TYR A 689 -0.21 12.52 -22.56
CA TYR A 689 -0.41 11.06 -22.79
C TYR A 689 -1.84 10.70 -23.22
N CYS A 690 -2.84 11.56 -22.96
CA CYS A 690 -4.21 11.35 -23.45
C CYS A 690 -4.29 11.53 -24.96
N VAL A 691 -3.45 12.38 -25.55
CA VAL A 691 -3.29 12.50 -26.99
C VAL A 691 -2.58 11.25 -27.52
N PHE A 692 -1.30 11.08 -27.15
CA PHE A 692 -0.52 9.85 -27.43
C PHE A 692 0.51 9.64 -26.31
N THR A 693 0.80 8.38 -25.98
CA THR A 693 1.90 8.04 -25.05
C THR A 693 3.24 8.21 -25.77
N ASP A 694 4.33 8.45 -25.01
CA ASP A 694 5.68 8.56 -25.59
C ASP A 694 6.04 7.34 -26.43
N ARG A 695 5.71 6.13 -25.97
CA ARG A 695 5.91 4.88 -26.73
C ARG A 695 5.11 4.85 -28.04
N THR A 696 3.93 5.47 -28.08
CA THR A 696 3.15 5.57 -29.32
C THR A 696 3.79 6.56 -30.28
N LEU A 697 4.30 7.70 -29.78
CA LEU A 697 5.04 8.66 -30.61
C LEU A 697 6.35 8.05 -31.13
N MET A 698 7.08 7.29 -30.32
CA MET A 698 8.27 6.55 -30.77
C MET A 698 7.92 5.56 -31.89
N ALA A 699 6.85 4.80 -31.72
CA ALA A 699 6.39 3.86 -32.74
C ALA A 699 5.97 4.57 -34.07
N ILE A 700 5.39 5.78 -33.97
CA ILE A 700 5.06 6.62 -35.14
C ILE A 700 6.33 7.14 -35.79
N ALA A 701 7.29 7.63 -35.02
CA ALA A 701 8.58 8.14 -35.53
C ALA A 701 9.47 7.04 -36.12
N GLU A 702 9.35 5.81 -35.64
CA GLU A 702 10.02 4.63 -36.21
C GLU A 702 9.35 4.13 -37.49
N ALA A 703 8.00 4.18 -37.57
CA ALA A 703 7.24 3.64 -38.69
C ALA A 703 7.05 4.64 -39.83
N VAL A 704 7.10 5.95 -39.53
CA VAL A 704 6.86 7.08 -40.44
C VAL A 704 5.66 6.81 -41.36
N PRO A 705 4.41 6.64 -40.83
CA PRO A 705 3.28 6.23 -41.61
C PRO A 705 2.89 7.27 -42.66
N GLY A 706 2.71 6.83 -43.90
CA GLY A 706 2.30 7.70 -45.02
C GLY A 706 0.78 7.67 -45.27
N SER A 707 0.01 6.83 -44.56
CA SER A 707 -1.43 6.67 -44.75
C SER A 707 -2.17 6.41 -43.44
N ALA A 708 -3.47 6.75 -43.41
CA ALA A 708 -4.33 6.50 -42.26
C ALA A 708 -4.41 4.98 -41.91
N GLY A 709 -4.29 4.11 -42.93
CA GLY A 709 -4.27 2.66 -42.72
C GLY A 709 -3.01 2.18 -42.00
N GLU A 710 -1.85 2.73 -42.37
CA GLU A 710 -0.57 2.42 -41.71
C GLU A 710 -0.55 2.97 -40.30
N LEU A 711 -1.03 4.22 -40.11
CA LEU A 711 -1.12 4.84 -38.78
C LEU A 711 -2.09 4.06 -37.85
N ALA A 712 -3.20 3.53 -38.39
CA ALA A 712 -4.12 2.68 -37.61
C ALA A 712 -3.50 1.33 -37.20
N GLY A 713 -2.48 0.88 -37.92
CA GLY A 713 -1.74 -0.34 -37.63
C GLY A 713 -0.79 -0.19 -36.41
N ILE A 714 -0.48 1.05 -36.00
CA ILE A 714 0.43 1.33 -34.89
C ILE A 714 -0.29 1.13 -33.56
N PRO A 715 0.24 0.28 -32.66
CA PRO A 715 -0.37 0.05 -31.36
C PRO A 715 -0.44 1.34 -30.50
N GLY A 716 -1.64 1.67 -30.04
CA GLY A 716 -1.94 2.90 -29.30
C GLY A 716 -2.63 3.98 -30.14
N VAL A 717 -2.82 3.72 -31.45
CA VAL A 717 -3.64 4.54 -32.35
C VAL A 717 -4.97 3.82 -32.59
N GLY A 718 -5.93 4.00 -31.70
CA GLY A 718 -7.29 3.47 -31.88
C GLY A 718 -8.13 4.35 -32.80
N ALA A 719 -9.27 3.84 -33.25
CA ALA A 719 -10.17 4.50 -34.21
C ALA A 719 -10.55 5.95 -33.78
N ARG A 720 -10.78 6.19 -32.48
CA ARG A 720 -11.06 7.53 -31.94
C ARG A 720 -9.88 8.50 -32.08
N LYS A 721 -8.67 8.04 -31.79
CA LYS A 721 -7.45 8.86 -31.90
C LYS A 721 -7.09 9.11 -33.37
N LEU A 722 -7.29 8.11 -34.21
CA LEU A 722 -7.11 8.24 -35.64
C LEU A 722 -8.05 9.30 -36.23
N GLY A 723 -9.35 9.26 -35.91
CA GLY A 723 -10.32 10.25 -36.39
C GLY A 723 -10.06 11.65 -35.87
N ARG A 724 -9.51 11.80 -34.63
CA ARG A 724 -9.31 13.11 -34.01
C ARG A 724 -7.95 13.74 -34.31
N PHE A 725 -6.91 12.92 -34.43
CA PHE A 725 -5.53 13.38 -34.52
C PHE A 725 -4.77 12.81 -35.73
N GLY A 726 -5.40 11.89 -36.48
CA GLY A 726 -4.72 11.15 -37.55
C GLY A 726 -4.24 12.05 -38.69
N ALA A 727 -5.05 13.01 -39.13
CA ALA A 727 -4.68 13.94 -40.19
C ALA A 727 -3.45 14.80 -39.80
N ALA A 728 -3.46 15.37 -38.59
CA ALA A 728 -2.34 16.18 -38.11
C ALA A 728 -1.07 15.37 -37.93
N VAL A 729 -1.14 14.13 -37.43
CA VAL A 729 0.01 13.24 -37.30
C VAL A 729 0.60 12.87 -38.66
N LEU A 730 -0.23 12.56 -39.65
CA LEU A 730 0.21 12.24 -41.02
C LEU A 730 0.86 13.44 -41.70
N ASP A 731 0.32 14.66 -41.48
CA ASP A 731 0.92 15.90 -41.96
C ASP A 731 2.32 16.13 -41.36
N ILE A 732 2.47 15.92 -40.05
CA ILE A 732 3.78 16.01 -39.37
C ILE A 732 4.75 14.95 -39.92
N CYS A 733 4.30 13.72 -40.16
CA CYS A 733 5.10 12.68 -40.78
C CYS A 733 5.54 13.03 -42.20
N ALA A 734 4.71 13.79 -42.95
CA ALA A 734 5.02 14.29 -44.29
C ALA A 734 5.90 15.57 -44.28
N GLY A 735 6.26 16.13 -43.12
CA GLY A 735 7.10 17.32 -42.97
C GLY A 735 6.35 18.63 -42.73
N GLY A 736 5.02 18.59 -42.53
CA GLY A 736 4.19 19.73 -42.16
C GLY A 736 4.21 20.05 -40.66
N ASP A 737 3.53 21.13 -40.29
CA ASP A 737 3.47 21.62 -38.88
C ASP A 737 2.27 21.08 -38.09
N GLY A 738 1.46 20.19 -38.65
CA GLY A 738 0.27 19.61 -37.98
C GLY A 738 -0.90 20.59 -37.79
N CYS A 739 -0.90 21.72 -38.50
CA CYS A 739 -1.89 22.80 -38.34
C CYS A 739 -3.08 22.73 -39.34
N GLU A 740 -3.11 21.85 -40.32
CA GLU A 740 -4.18 21.76 -41.32
C GLU A 740 -5.20 20.65 -40.95
N GLY A 741 -6.39 21.06 -40.55
CA GLY A 741 -7.52 20.17 -40.29
C GLY A 741 -8.77 20.78 -39.66
N GLU A 742 -8.94 22.09 -39.72
CA GLU A 742 -10.20 22.74 -39.35
C GLU A 742 -10.86 23.42 -40.57
N ALA A 743 -11.35 22.63 -41.50
CA ALA A 743 -12.40 23.03 -42.45
C ALA A 743 -13.12 21.79 -42.96
N GLU A 744 -14.41 21.69 -42.65
CA GLU A 744 -15.44 20.74 -43.10
C GLU A 744 -15.92 19.73 -42.06
N ALA A 745 -16.61 20.24 -41.03
CA ALA A 745 -17.73 19.54 -40.40
C ALA A 745 -18.66 20.52 -39.68
N ALA A 746 -19.02 21.62 -40.37
CA ALA A 746 -20.17 22.47 -40.02
C ALA A 746 -21.05 22.62 -41.28
N GLY A 747 -21.89 21.61 -41.52
CA GLY A 747 -22.88 21.60 -42.60
C GLY A 747 -23.50 20.24 -42.75
N GLU A 748 -24.57 20.01 -42.02
CA GLU A 748 -25.81 19.31 -42.34
C GLU A 748 -26.39 18.61 -41.13
N MET A 749 -27.41 19.32 -40.57
CA MET A 749 -28.54 18.85 -39.73
C MET A 749 -28.25 18.09 -38.44
#